data_2afcca0f07c8925c96a4e25d1051b2a2
#
_entry.id   2afcca0f07c8925c96a4e25d1051b2a2
#
_cell.length_a   1.000
_cell.length_b   1.000
_cell.length_c   1.000
_cell.angle_alpha   90.00
_cell.angle_beta   90.00
_cell.angle_gamma   90.00
#
_symmetry.space_group_name_H-M   'P 1'
#
loop_
_entity.id
_entity.type
_entity.pdbx_description
1 polymer ?
#
loop_
_entity_poly.entity_id
_entity_poly.type
_entity_poly.pdbx_seq_one_letter_code
_entity_poly.pdbx_strand_id
1 'polypeptide(L)'
;MANRLTSGLLVLLTSHTPLLAAQTSSSRSDFERVQDSVAGVSDTVRLRALFRHSDDPVRAGVIGIRLGELGDDPDFSDAIGRFRRATRQHAKDAAPWFGLGLAQAKRSEWEMRDMLRMGSRVGLGTLEKSSNAYRHALGIDPTYVAAAIAMAQVDLSLLDTTRLRTARDLLRRTIALVPNAPHELLLVWGRVERASGSVQVAASAFERFLAGGGKRALGLLELARCRLALGQASGDAPYYEGAALDDPEAIAEYRADLQVIAPDSVLHEFDSLHGQWRAAFLHRFWTDRDHFDLRPEGERLREHYRRLLFARSHFPLTVSRRFYGPQDAFRSGSVEVDDRGIIYVRQGEPAERLRPFIFGAMPNESWRYNRAEGDLLLHFSSGYDGHGGGDLYDYRLVQSVLDLRGAEDAPRDQLILSRQTLSPIYSHMLNWGRFGSANEAARERHIGATSIWVSTTTDSHELQFRHRLGAVADLIAIGQSARGGLGHFVFGIAASGTTWQRTTAGVEYPVRVRLVALDRHDRAVATLDTSLVIQHDHALTEKEFLVGRVELPLPPGRWSYRAAIQEGDSGGVLLPPDTVLVAHNGEVAPALSDIAMGTPGRAVPWRTDAGDTVLLAPSALFREKSQVVIYYEVRGVRTGAGYRHQIAVLRPGREDGDQRPLVALSFEEVAASPVIRSRRVVRLDQLKHGSYIVEVRVSDPEGQQQVRRRVIHIIGN
;
A
#
# COMPACT_ATOMS: atom_id res chain seq x y z
N MET A 1 -18.71 -8.63 -17.06
CA MET A 1 -17.45 -8.67 -16.27
C MET A 1 -17.50 -9.60 -15.05
N ALA A 2 -18.41 -10.58 -14.99
CA ALA A 2 -18.60 -11.46 -13.81
C ALA A 2 -17.98 -12.87 -13.94
N ASN A 3 -17.27 -13.19 -15.03
CA ASN A 3 -16.91 -14.59 -15.35
C ASN A 3 -15.42 -14.96 -15.16
N ARG A 4 -14.57 -14.10 -14.60
CA ARG A 4 -13.13 -14.41 -14.46
C ARG A 4 -12.60 -14.58 -13.01
N LEU A 5 -13.40 -14.31 -11.99
CA LEU A 5 -12.98 -14.41 -10.59
C LEU A 5 -13.13 -15.80 -9.95
N THR A 6 -13.73 -16.75 -10.67
CA THR A 6 -13.88 -18.15 -10.18
C THR A 6 -12.74 -19.07 -10.60
N SER A 7 -11.82 -18.62 -11.45
CA SER A 7 -10.76 -19.47 -12.01
C SER A 7 -9.58 -19.73 -11.07
N GLY A 8 -9.32 -18.86 -10.09
CA GLY A 8 -8.16 -18.99 -9.20
C GLY A 8 -8.27 -20.12 -8.16
N LEU A 9 -9.48 -20.44 -7.71
CA LEU A 9 -9.70 -21.51 -6.72
C LEU A 9 -9.86 -22.89 -7.38
N LEU A 10 -10.14 -22.91 -8.68
CA LEU A 10 -10.52 -24.12 -9.41
C LEU A 10 -9.33 -24.89 -10.02
N VAL A 11 -8.18 -24.23 -10.20
CA VAL A 11 -7.02 -24.82 -10.90
C VAL A 11 -6.21 -25.76 -10.00
N LEU A 12 -6.36 -25.70 -8.68
CA LEU A 12 -5.51 -26.46 -7.74
C LEU A 12 -5.87 -27.95 -7.56
N LEU A 13 -7.02 -28.40 -8.07
CA LEU A 13 -7.45 -29.81 -7.90
C LEU A 13 -7.31 -30.70 -9.16
N THR A 14 -6.83 -30.16 -10.29
CA THR A 14 -6.79 -30.91 -11.57
C THR A 14 -5.41 -31.29 -12.10
N SER A 15 -4.31 -31.02 -11.38
CA SER A 15 -3.00 -31.48 -11.81
C SER A 15 -2.80 -32.99 -11.51
N HIS A 16 -3.04 -33.85 -12.48
CA HIS A 16 -2.61 -35.23 -12.45
C HIS A 16 -1.11 -35.28 -12.66
N THR A 17 -0.33 -35.34 -11.58
CA THR A 17 1.10 -35.73 -11.64
C THR A 17 1.26 -37.18 -11.17
N PRO A 18 2.06 -38.03 -11.86
CA PRO A 18 2.31 -39.37 -11.40
C PRO A 18 3.12 -39.35 -10.10
N LEU A 19 2.56 -39.93 -9.03
CA LEU A 19 3.19 -40.09 -7.73
C LEU A 19 4.33 -41.09 -7.79
N LEU A 20 5.56 -40.64 -7.46
CA LEU A 20 6.74 -41.51 -7.27
C LEU A 20 6.56 -42.35 -5.99
N ALA A 21 6.84 -43.64 -6.14
CA ALA A 21 6.60 -44.68 -5.17
C ALA A 21 7.39 -44.51 -3.85
N ALA A 22 6.69 -44.07 -2.79
CA ALA A 22 7.05 -44.41 -1.42
C ALA A 22 6.30 -45.70 -1.04
N GLN A 23 6.84 -46.55 -0.15
CA GLN A 23 6.24 -47.83 0.26
C GLN A 23 4.79 -47.65 0.66
N THR A 24 3.86 -47.95 -0.22
CA THR A 24 2.42 -47.80 -0.05
C THR A 24 1.83 -49.04 0.60
N SER A 25 0.83 -48.85 1.50
CA SER A 25 0.00 -49.98 1.93
C SER A 25 -0.75 -50.58 0.73
N SER A 26 -1.04 -51.88 0.73
CA SER A 26 -1.69 -52.56 -0.40
C SER A 26 -3.00 -51.91 -0.82
N SER A 27 -3.80 -51.41 0.12
CA SER A 27 -5.10 -50.72 -0.12
C SER A 27 -4.95 -49.34 -0.80
N ARG A 28 -3.86 -48.65 -0.51
CA ARG A 28 -3.54 -47.37 -1.14
C ARG A 28 -3.15 -47.58 -2.59
N SER A 29 -2.31 -48.56 -2.87
CA SER A 29 -1.95 -48.91 -4.25
C SER A 29 -3.14 -49.44 -5.07
N ASP A 30 -4.10 -50.10 -4.41
CA ASP A 30 -5.36 -50.54 -5.03
C ASP A 30 -6.27 -49.34 -5.36
N PHE A 31 -6.40 -48.39 -4.48
CA PHE A 31 -7.16 -47.15 -4.75
C PHE A 31 -6.58 -46.38 -5.94
N GLU A 32 -5.27 -46.13 -5.95
CA GLU A 32 -4.57 -45.42 -7.03
C GLU A 32 -4.70 -46.17 -8.37
N ARG A 33 -4.56 -47.50 -8.36
CA ARG A 33 -4.73 -48.35 -9.56
C ARG A 33 -6.16 -48.28 -10.12
N VAL A 34 -7.17 -48.29 -9.27
CA VAL A 34 -8.57 -48.11 -9.70
C VAL A 34 -8.79 -46.71 -10.26
N GLN A 35 -8.26 -45.70 -9.62
CA GLN A 35 -8.37 -44.33 -10.09
C GLN A 35 -7.75 -44.15 -11.48
N ASP A 36 -6.54 -44.68 -11.69
CA ASP A 36 -5.85 -44.65 -12.99
C ASP A 36 -6.62 -45.41 -14.06
N SER A 37 -7.21 -46.55 -13.71
CA SER A 37 -7.98 -47.39 -14.64
C SER A 37 -9.23 -46.71 -15.20
N VAL A 38 -9.80 -45.76 -14.45
CA VAL A 38 -11.02 -45.05 -14.86
C VAL A 38 -10.76 -43.61 -15.31
N ALA A 39 -9.59 -43.03 -15.06
CA ALA A 39 -9.24 -41.64 -15.36
C ALA A 39 -9.45 -41.31 -16.85
N GLY A 40 -9.06 -42.18 -17.75
CA GLY A 40 -9.22 -42.02 -19.20
C GLY A 40 -10.58 -42.44 -19.77
N VAL A 41 -11.49 -42.97 -18.94
CA VAL A 41 -12.80 -43.44 -19.42
C VAL A 41 -13.78 -42.30 -19.48
N SER A 42 -14.34 -42.01 -20.67
CA SER A 42 -15.35 -40.99 -20.90
C SER A 42 -16.75 -41.57 -21.17
N ASP A 43 -16.87 -42.87 -21.35
CA ASP A 43 -18.13 -43.57 -21.57
C ASP A 43 -18.88 -43.74 -20.26
N THR A 44 -19.88 -42.91 -20.03
CA THR A 44 -20.71 -42.90 -18.79
C THR A 44 -21.60 -44.15 -18.70
N VAL A 45 -22.03 -44.72 -19.82
CA VAL A 45 -22.85 -45.95 -19.79
C VAL A 45 -21.99 -47.13 -19.29
N ARG A 46 -20.77 -47.24 -19.79
CA ARG A 46 -19.81 -48.25 -19.31
C ARG A 46 -19.43 -48.04 -17.86
N LEU A 47 -19.18 -46.80 -17.43
CA LEU A 47 -18.88 -46.47 -16.03
C LEU A 47 -20.07 -46.79 -15.11
N ARG A 48 -21.29 -46.50 -15.53
CA ARG A 48 -22.51 -46.85 -14.74
C ARG A 48 -22.68 -48.39 -14.64
N ALA A 49 -22.39 -49.14 -15.68
CA ALA A 49 -22.40 -50.59 -15.62
C ALA A 49 -21.36 -51.12 -14.62
N LEU A 50 -20.11 -50.62 -14.68
CA LEU A 50 -19.04 -50.94 -13.75
C LEU A 50 -19.40 -50.54 -12.29
N PHE A 51 -20.02 -49.41 -12.08
CA PHE A 51 -20.46 -48.92 -10.77
C PHE A 51 -21.51 -49.86 -10.13
N ARG A 52 -22.50 -50.30 -10.93
CA ARG A 52 -23.58 -51.20 -10.47
C ARG A 52 -23.08 -52.58 -10.10
N HIS A 53 -22.13 -53.12 -10.87
CA HIS A 53 -21.57 -54.48 -10.71
C HIS A 53 -20.36 -54.52 -9.79
N SER A 54 -19.96 -53.43 -9.18
CA SER A 54 -18.83 -53.41 -8.24
C SER A 54 -19.33 -53.73 -6.81
N ASP A 55 -18.94 -54.86 -6.28
CA ASP A 55 -19.20 -55.29 -4.89
C ASP A 55 -18.25 -54.56 -3.91
N ASP A 56 -17.05 -54.18 -4.39
CA ASP A 56 -16.09 -53.40 -3.60
C ASP A 56 -16.54 -51.94 -3.52
N PRO A 57 -16.84 -51.43 -2.29
CA PRO A 57 -17.30 -50.08 -2.13
C PRO A 57 -16.24 -49.01 -2.41
N VAL A 58 -14.95 -49.30 -2.29
CA VAL A 58 -13.86 -48.38 -2.63
C VAL A 58 -13.82 -48.17 -4.15
N ARG A 59 -13.79 -49.28 -4.89
CA ARG A 59 -13.81 -49.27 -6.36
C ARG A 59 -15.06 -48.57 -6.91
N ALA A 60 -16.23 -48.88 -6.34
CA ALA A 60 -17.48 -48.24 -6.71
C ALA A 60 -17.44 -46.73 -6.40
N GLY A 61 -16.86 -46.33 -5.26
CA GLY A 61 -16.69 -44.94 -4.89
C GLY A 61 -15.81 -44.16 -5.89
N VAL A 62 -14.68 -44.74 -6.33
CA VAL A 62 -13.80 -44.09 -7.32
C VAL A 62 -14.50 -43.94 -8.68
N ILE A 63 -15.24 -44.97 -9.11
CA ILE A 63 -16.05 -44.91 -10.36
C ILE A 63 -17.11 -43.82 -10.22
N GLY A 64 -17.77 -43.69 -9.04
CA GLY A 64 -18.75 -42.65 -8.73
C GLY A 64 -18.17 -41.25 -8.80
N ILE A 65 -16.93 -41.03 -8.32
CA ILE A 65 -16.24 -39.75 -8.50
C ILE A 65 -16.08 -39.44 -10.00
N ARG A 66 -15.64 -40.42 -10.81
CA ARG A 66 -15.47 -40.22 -12.25
C ARG A 66 -16.78 -39.90 -12.96
N LEU A 67 -17.88 -40.52 -12.59
CA LEU A 67 -19.22 -40.22 -13.10
C LEU A 67 -19.62 -38.78 -12.76
N GLY A 68 -19.38 -38.35 -11.54
CA GLY A 68 -19.64 -36.96 -11.13
C GLY A 68 -18.81 -35.95 -11.93
N GLU A 69 -17.53 -36.23 -12.17
CA GLU A 69 -16.65 -35.38 -12.99
C GLU A 69 -17.14 -35.26 -14.44
N LEU A 70 -17.74 -36.29 -14.99
CA LEU A 70 -18.34 -36.29 -16.33
C LEU A 70 -19.73 -35.64 -16.38
N GLY A 71 -20.26 -35.24 -15.22
CA GLY A 71 -21.55 -34.56 -15.12
C GLY A 71 -22.76 -35.52 -15.02
N ASP A 72 -22.54 -36.80 -14.86
CA ASP A 72 -23.56 -37.83 -14.80
C ASP A 72 -24.25 -37.91 -13.41
N ASP A 73 -23.49 -37.68 -12.32
CA ASP A 73 -23.94 -37.48 -10.96
C ASP A 73 -23.13 -36.33 -10.32
N PRO A 74 -23.45 -35.08 -10.68
CA PRO A 74 -22.62 -33.93 -10.29
C PRO A 74 -22.67 -33.59 -8.80
N ASP A 75 -23.61 -34.15 -8.02
CA ASP A 75 -23.67 -33.94 -6.57
C ASP A 75 -22.81 -34.96 -5.79
N PHE A 76 -22.21 -35.93 -6.47
CA PHE A 76 -21.33 -36.95 -5.91
C PHE A 76 -21.93 -37.80 -4.78
N SER A 77 -23.26 -37.79 -4.61
CA SER A 77 -23.96 -38.49 -3.51
C SER A 77 -23.68 -39.97 -3.48
N ASP A 78 -23.70 -40.62 -4.63
CA ASP A 78 -23.43 -42.04 -4.77
C ASP A 78 -21.98 -42.39 -4.37
N ALA A 79 -21.00 -41.62 -4.82
CA ALA A 79 -19.60 -41.80 -4.43
C ALA A 79 -19.42 -41.68 -2.89
N ILE A 80 -20.00 -40.62 -2.29
CA ILE A 80 -19.98 -40.40 -0.84
C ILE A 80 -20.63 -41.56 -0.10
N GLY A 81 -21.77 -42.04 -0.59
CA GLY A 81 -22.47 -43.20 0.00
C GLY A 81 -21.61 -44.48 0.00
N ARG A 82 -20.93 -44.75 -1.10
CA ARG A 82 -20.01 -45.89 -1.24
C ARG A 82 -18.81 -45.79 -0.32
N PHE A 83 -18.15 -44.62 -0.27
CA PHE A 83 -17.01 -44.43 0.64
C PHE A 83 -17.43 -44.48 2.12
N ARG A 84 -18.58 -43.95 2.50
CA ARG A 84 -19.11 -44.13 3.87
C ARG A 84 -19.33 -45.59 4.24
N ARG A 85 -19.74 -46.44 3.30
CA ARG A 85 -19.83 -47.89 3.52
C ARG A 85 -18.42 -48.47 3.68
N ALA A 86 -17.47 -48.09 2.81
CA ALA A 86 -16.09 -48.54 2.86
C ALA A 86 -15.40 -48.16 4.18
N THR A 87 -15.57 -46.96 4.70
CA THR A 87 -14.99 -46.53 6.00
C THR A 87 -15.54 -47.29 7.18
N ARG A 88 -16.79 -47.81 7.11
CA ARG A 88 -17.35 -48.69 8.14
C ARG A 88 -16.85 -50.13 8.07
N GLN A 89 -16.64 -50.63 6.83
CA GLN A 89 -16.15 -51.99 6.62
C GLN A 89 -14.64 -52.14 6.85
N HIS A 90 -13.90 -51.07 6.52
CA HIS A 90 -12.42 -51.02 6.58
C HIS A 90 -11.97 -49.81 7.44
N ALA A 91 -12.42 -49.78 8.71
CA ALA A 91 -12.19 -48.60 9.58
C ALA A 91 -10.71 -48.28 9.86
N LYS A 92 -9.82 -49.28 9.72
CA LYS A 92 -8.38 -49.16 9.95
C LYS A 92 -7.59 -48.87 8.64
N ASP A 93 -8.28 -48.67 7.55
CA ASP A 93 -7.68 -48.35 6.25
C ASP A 93 -7.81 -46.88 5.89
N ALA A 94 -6.71 -46.25 5.47
CA ALA A 94 -6.67 -44.84 5.15
C ALA A 94 -7.30 -44.51 3.79
N ALA A 95 -7.26 -45.40 2.82
CA ALA A 95 -7.73 -45.17 1.44
C ALA A 95 -9.23 -44.87 1.34
N PRO A 96 -10.15 -45.56 2.05
CA PRO A 96 -11.57 -45.23 2.07
C PRO A 96 -11.86 -43.82 2.66
N TRP A 97 -11.12 -43.39 3.69
CA TRP A 97 -11.24 -42.06 4.27
C TRP A 97 -10.74 -40.97 3.32
N PHE A 98 -9.63 -41.22 2.61
CA PHE A 98 -9.14 -40.33 1.57
C PHE A 98 -10.17 -40.18 0.45
N GLY A 99 -10.72 -41.29 -0.07
CA GLY A 99 -11.76 -41.29 -1.10
C GLY A 99 -13.03 -40.54 -0.65
N LEU A 100 -13.46 -40.69 0.62
CA LEU A 100 -14.57 -39.94 1.18
C LEU A 100 -14.29 -38.43 1.16
N GLY A 101 -13.08 -38.03 1.57
CA GLY A 101 -12.64 -36.65 1.54
C GLY A 101 -12.67 -36.06 0.12
N LEU A 102 -12.15 -36.83 -0.85
CA LEU A 102 -12.11 -36.41 -2.25
C LEU A 102 -13.52 -36.21 -2.84
N ALA A 103 -14.42 -37.16 -2.62
CA ALA A 103 -15.80 -37.07 -3.08
C ALA A 103 -16.54 -35.88 -2.44
N GLN A 104 -16.29 -35.58 -1.16
CA GLN A 104 -16.86 -34.41 -0.49
C GLN A 104 -16.26 -33.09 -0.99
N ALA A 105 -14.96 -33.04 -1.29
CA ALA A 105 -14.34 -31.88 -1.90
C ALA A 105 -14.94 -31.56 -3.26
N LYS A 106 -15.07 -32.58 -4.12
CA LYS A 106 -15.71 -32.46 -5.45
C LYS A 106 -17.16 -32.00 -5.36
N ARG A 107 -17.92 -32.54 -4.40
CA ARG A 107 -19.28 -32.09 -4.12
C ARG A 107 -19.30 -30.62 -3.73
N SER A 108 -18.41 -30.16 -2.85
CA SER A 108 -18.32 -28.76 -2.46
C SER A 108 -18.02 -27.86 -3.64
N GLU A 109 -17.11 -28.27 -4.55
CA GLU A 109 -16.84 -27.52 -5.79
C GLU A 109 -18.10 -27.38 -6.66
N TRP A 110 -18.87 -28.44 -6.81
CA TRP A 110 -20.13 -28.41 -7.54
C TRP A 110 -21.17 -27.52 -6.87
N GLU A 111 -21.38 -27.68 -5.54
CA GLU A 111 -22.27 -26.86 -4.75
C GLU A 111 -21.92 -25.37 -4.88
N MET A 112 -20.64 -25.00 -4.82
CA MET A 112 -20.19 -23.61 -4.97
C MET A 112 -20.44 -23.07 -6.40
N ARG A 113 -20.29 -23.88 -7.45
CA ARG A 113 -20.57 -23.47 -8.84
C ARG A 113 -22.05 -23.24 -9.10
N ASP A 114 -22.90 -24.15 -8.61
CA ASP A 114 -24.36 -24.08 -8.81
C ASP A 114 -24.97 -22.91 -8.03
N MET A 115 -24.42 -22.60 -6.87
CA MET A 115 -24.85 -21.54 -5.99
C MET A 115 -24.39 -20.15 -6.36
N LEU A 116 -23.43 -19.98 -7.27
CA LEU A 116 -23.20 -18.71 -7.94
C LEU A 116 -24.50 -18.20 -8.59
N ARG A 117 -25.49 -19.09 -8.77
CA ARG A 117 -26.84 -18.76 -9.25
C ARG A 117 -27.83 -18.43 -8.13
N MET A 118 -27.65 -18.89 -6.89
CA MET A 118 -28.69 -18.82 -5.84
C MET A 118 -28.33 -18.20 -4.48
N GLY A 119 -27.10 -17.79 -4.26
CA GLY A 119 -26.75 -16.89 -3.13
C GLY A 119 -26.64 -17.47 -1.73
N SER A 120 -26.39 -18.76 -1.51
CA SER A 120 -26.34 -19.35 -0.18
C SER A 120 -24.96 -19.94 0.26
N ARG A 121 -24.81 -20.22 1.56
CA ARG A 121 -23.58 -20.73 2.24
C ARG A 121 -23.36 -22.23 2.12
N VAL A 122 -24.11 -22.94 1.33
CA VAL A 122 -23.98 -24.38 1.15
C VAL A 122 -22.61 -24.62 0.53
N GLY A 123 -21.94 -25.68 0.80
CA GLY A 123 -20.59 -25.98 0.29
C GLY A 123 -19.48 -25.90 1.34
N LEU A 124 -19.43 -24.86 2.19
CA LEU A 124 -18.40 -24.78 3.24
C LEU A 124 -18.50 -25.93 4.24
N GLY A 125 -19.70 -26.29 4.69
CA GLY A 125 -19.89 -27.45 5.58
C GLY A 125 -19.49 -28.79 4.95
N THR A 126 -19.57 -28.90 3.61
CA THR A 126 -19.11 -30.08 2.87
C THR A 126 -17.59 -30.08 2.77
N LEU A 127 -16.97 -28.90 2.57
CA LEU A 127 -15.52 -28.73 2.53
C LEU A 127 -14.88 -29.05 3.90
N GLU A 128 -15.52 -28.63 4.99
CA GLU A 128 -15.08 -29.01 6.36
C GLU A 128 -15.12 -30.51 6.60
N LYS A 129 -16.17 -31.21 6.12
CA LYS A 129 -16.28 -32.68 6.20
C LYS A 129 -15.18 -33.35 5.41
N SER A 130 -14.82 -32.81 4.24
CA SER A 130 -13.70 -33.26 3.42
C SER A 130 -12.38 -33.19 4.18
N SER A 131 -12.05 -32.04 4.77
CA SER A 131 -10.84 -31.87 5.60
C SER A 131 -10.81 -32.89 6.76
N ASN A 132 -11.95 -33.09 7.46
CA ASN A 132 -12.02 -34.06 8.54
C ASN A 132 -11.77 -35.50 8.07
N ALA A 133 -12.27 -35.88 6.89
CA ALA A 133 -12.01 -37.21 6.30
C ALA A 133 -10.52 -37.40 5.98
N TYR A 134 -9.85 -36.40 5.41
CA TYR A 134 -8.41 -36.44 5.17
C TYR A 134 -7.61 -36.54 6.47
N ARG A 135 -8.01 -35.83 7.53
CA ARG A 135 -7.39 -35.97 8.86
C ARG A 135 -7.52 -37.36 9.44
N HIS A 136 -8.68 -38.02 9.26
CA HIS A 136 -8.84 -39.43 9.64
C HIS A 136 -7.90 -40.32 8.85
N ALA A 137 -7.75 -40.14 7.54
CA ALA A 137 -6.80 -40.88 6.72
C ALA A 137 -5.36 -40.72 7.24
N LEU A 138 -4.93 -39.49 7.57
CA LEU A 138 -3.60 -39.19 8.12
C LEU A 138 -3.42 -39.70 9.56
N GLY A 139 -4.51 -39.81 10.33
CA GLY A 139 -4.50 -40.46 11.65
C GLY A 139 -4.18 -41.95 11.59
N ILE A 140 -4.61 -42.62 10.52
CA ILE A 140 -4.36 -44.06 10.24
C ILE A 140 -2.98 -44.21 9.57
N ASP A 141 -2.71 -43.47 8.50
CA ASP A 141 -1.42 -43.50 7.77
C ASP A 141 -0.84 -42.09 7.67
N PRO A 142 0.06 -41.70 8.61
CA PRO A 142 0.71 -40.38 8.58
C PRO A 142 1.64 -40.17 7.35
N THR A 143 1.94 -41.20 6.59
CA THR A 143 2.77 -41.08 5.37
C THR A 143 1.94 -40.89 4.11
N TYR A 144 0.61 -40.77 4.22
CA TYR A 144 -0.28 -40.62 3.07
C TYR A 144 -0.19 -39.23 2.46
N VAL A 145 0.78 -39.01 1.58
CA VAL A 145 1.12 -37.73 0.95
C VAL A 145 -0.08 -37.09 0.25
N ALA A 146 -0.87 -37.84 -0.52
CA ALA A 146 -2.02 -37.32 -1.24
C ALA A 146 -3.09 -36.76 -0.26
N ALA A 147 -3.32 -37.44 0.87
CA ALA A 147 -4.24 -36.95 1.90
C ALA A 147 -3.71 -35.68 2.58
N ALA A 148 -2.40 -35.61 2.82
CA ALA A 148 -1.77 -34.45 3.42
C ALA A 148 -1.86 -33.20 2.53
N ILE A 149 -1.61 -33.36 1.22
CA ILE A 149 -1.74 -32.29 0.22
C ILE A 149 -3.20 -31.83 0.15
N ALA A 150 -4.15 -32.75 -0.02
CA ALA A 150 -5.56 -32.42 -0.17
C ALA A 150 -6.13 -31.75 1.10
N MET A 151 -5.77 -32.24 2.29
CA MET A 151 -6.14 -31.59 3.56
C MET A 151 -5.63 -30.15 3.64
N ALA A 152 -4.34 -29.95 3.33
CA ALA A 152 -3.73 -28.63 3.42
C ALA A 152 -4.36 -27.62 2.45
N GLN A 153 -4.66 -28.06 1.22
CA GLN A 153 -5.33 -27.21 0.21
C GLN A 153 -6.73 -26.79 0.69
N VAL A 154 -7.49 -27.72 1.25
CA VAL A 154 -8.83 -27.43 1.81
C VAL A 154 -8.72 -26.48 3.00
N ASP A 155 -7.85 -26.75 3.97
CA ASP A 155 -7.73 -25.94 5.17
C ASP A 155 -7.20 -24.52 4.87
N LEU A 156 -6.32 -24.37 3.86
CA LEU A 156 -5.90 -23.05 3.35
C LEU A 156 -7.07 -22.26 2.73
N SER A 157 -8.00 -22.94 2.04
CA SER A 157 -9.18 -22.29 1.46
C SER A 157 -10.24 -21.90 2.48
N LEU A 158 -10.31 -22.61 3.61
CA LEU A 158 -11.25 -22.32 4.69
C LEU A 158 -10.82 -21.15 5.60
N LEU A 159 -9.54 -20.77 5.57
CA LEU A 159 -8.94 -19.66 6.34
C LEU A 159 -9.19 -19.76 7.88
N ASP A 160 -9.54 -20.94 8.40
CA ASP A 160 -9.75 -21.18 9.82
C ASP A 160 -8.41 -21.40 10.53
N THR A 161 -8.07 -20.50 11.45
CA THR A 161 -6.80 -20.54 12.18
C THR A 161 -6.58 -21.79 13.02
N THR A 162 -7.65 -22.40 13.56
CA THR A 162 -7.58 -23.64 14.35
C THR A 162 -7.31 -24.83 13.44
N ARG A 163 -7.99 -24.88 12.30
CA ARG A 163 -7.75 -25.91 11.27
C ARG A 163 -6.35 -25.83 10.72
N LEU A 164 -5.87 -24.63 10.39
CA LEU A 164 -4.50 -24.41 9.88
C LEU A 164 -3.43 -24.86 10.89
N ARG A 165 -3.62 -24.62 12.20
CA ARG A 165 -2.69 -25.13 13.22
C ARG A 165 -2.67 -26.66 13.27
N THR A 166 -3.84 -27.30 13.20
CA THR A 166 -3.92 -28.76 13.14
C THR A 166 -3.28 -29.31 11.86
N ALA A 167 -3.55 -28.69 10.70
CA ALA A 167 -2.93 -29.07 9.43
C ALA A 167 -1.40 -28.95 9.48
N ARG A 168 -0.89 -27.87 10.06
CA ARG A 168 0.54 -27.65 10.26
C ARG A 168 1.19 -28.82 11.03
N ASP A 169 0.59 -29.21 12.16
CA ASP A 169 1.15 -30.26 13.01
C ASP A 169 1.12 -31.62 12.30
N LEU A 170 0.06 -31.93 11.55
CA LEU A 170 -0.02 -33.16 10.73
C LEU A 170 1.01 -33.12 9.58
N LEU A 171 1.14 -32.00 8.88
CA LEU A 171 2.13 -31.85 7.80
C LEU A 171 3.56 -32.01 8.32
N ARG A 172 3.92 -31.41 9.45
CA ARG A 172 5.23 -31.58 10.09
C ARG A 172 5.52 -33.07 10.37
N ARG A 173 4.52 -33.80 10.86
CA ARG A 173 4.63 -35.23 11.08
C ARG A 173 4.84 -35.99 9.78
N THR A 174 4.05 -35.70 8.77
CA THR A 174 4.19 -36.33 7.42
C THR A 174 5.57 -36.06 6.83
N ILE A 175 6.04 -34.81 6.85
CA ILE A 175 7.35 -34.39 6.33
C ILE A 175 8.50 -35.12 7.06
N ALA A 176 8.38 -35.33 8.38
CA ALA A 176 9.38 -36.05 9.16
C ALA A 176 9.45 -37.56 8.81
N LEU A 177 8.31 -38.14 8.42
CA LEU A 177 8.19 -39.56 8.08
C LEU A 177 8.44 -39.85 6.60
N VAL A 178 8.44 -38.84 5.73
CA VAL A 178 8.66 -38.94 4.28
C VAL A 178 9.97 -38.23 3.89
N PRO A 179 11.14 -38.88 3.96
CA PRO A 179 12.44 -38.21 3.78
C PRO A 179 12.58 -37.52 2.41
N ASN A 180 12.04 -38.12 1.36
CA ASN A 180 12.01 -37.54 0.00
C ASN A 180 10.63 -37.00 -0.32
N ALA A 181 10.18 -36.02 0.49
CA ALA A 181 8.89 -35.37 0.30
C ALA A 181 8.78 -34.80 -1.13
N PRO A 182 7.72 -35.12 -1.89
CA PRO A 182 7.52 -34.51 -3.21
C PRO A 182 7.32 -33.03 -3.11
N HIS A 183 7.66 -32.33 -4.19
CA HIS A 183 7.64 -30.86 -4.18
C HIS A 183 6.23 -30.27 -3.93
N GLU A 184 5.16 -30.93 -4.36
CA GLU A 184 3.79 -30.49 -4.05
C GLU A 184 3.50 -30.49 -2.54
N LEU A 185 3.99 -31.50 -1.81
CA LEU A 185 3.86 -31.54 -0.35
C LEU A 185 4.65 -30.39 0.31
N LEU A 186 5.85 -30.11 -0.19
CA LEU A 186 6.68 -29.01 0.29
C LEU A 186 6.01 -27.65 0.04
N LEU A 187 5.36 -27.47 -1.12
CA LEU A 187 4.62 -26.25 -1.45
C LEU A 187 3.47 -25.99 -0.45
N VAL A 188 2.59 -26.99 -0.26
CA VAL A 188 1.46 -26.82 0.65
C VAL A 188 1.89 -26.68 2.11
N TRP A 189 2.95 -27.39 2.52
CA TRP A 189 3.53 -27.22 3.84
C TRP A 189 4.08 -25.82 4.06
N GLY A 190 4.84 -25.26 3.10
CA GLY A 190 5.32 -23.89 3.15
C GLY A 190 4.18 -22.87 3.24
N ARG A 191 3.12 -23.04 2.46
CA ARG A 191 1.92 -22.18 2.52
C ARG A 191 1.22 -22.23 3.87
N VAL A 192 1.06 -23.42 4.48
CA VAL A 192 0.46 -23.58 5.82
C VAL A 192 1.35 -23.00 6.91
N GLU A 193 2.67 -23.20 6.85
CA GLU A 193 3.61 -22.58 7.80
C GLU A 193 3.60 -21.06 7.71
N ARG A 194 3.53 -20.48 6.52
CA ARG A 194 3.40 -19.04 6.34
C ARG A 194 2.09 -18.50 6.91
N ALA A 195 0.99 -19.22 6.75
CA ALA A 195 -0.34 -18.79 7.19
C ALA A 195 -0.56 -18.94 8.71
N SER A 196 0.06 -19.92 9.37
CA SER A 196 -0.27 -20.28 10.75
C SER A 196 0.90 -20.58 11.65
N GLY A 197 2.12 -20.51 11.15
CA GLY A 197 3.32 -20.93 11.86
C GLY A 197 4.47 -19.94 11.77
N SER A 198 5.61 -20.45 11.34
CA SER A 198 6.83 -19.70 11.20
C SER A 198 7.13 -19.36 9.74
N VAL A 199 7.22 -18.09 9.43
CA VAL A 199 7.61 -17.60 8.10
C VAL A 199 9.02 -18.08 7.72
N GLN A 200 9.92 -18.25 8.68
CA GLN A 200 11.27 -18.80 8.46
C GLN A 200 11.21 -20.27 8.03
N VAL A 201 10.35 -21.07 8.68
CA VAL A 201 10.15 -22.49 8.30
C VAL A 201 9.51 -22.56 6.91
N ALA A 202 8.56 -21.67 6.60
CA ALA A 202 7.97 -21.57 5.28
C ALA A 202 9.03 -21.26 4.20
N ALA A 203 9.93 -20.31 4.45
CA ALA A 203 11.03 -20.00 3.53
C ALA A 203 11.90 -21.22 3.25
N SER A 204 12.28 -21.97 4.29
CA SER A 204 13.07 -23.20 4.13
C SER A 204 12.30 -24.30 3.37
N ALA A 205 10.96 -24.38 3.52
CA ALA A 205 10.14 -25.30 2.75
C ALA A 205 10.16 -24.93 1.25
N PHE A 206 10.08 -23.64 0.92
CA PHE A 206 10.13 -23.18 -0.48
C PHE A 206 11.53 -23.31 -1.10
N GLU A 207 12.60 -23.15 -0.33
CA GLU A 207 13.97 -23.48 -0.78
C GLU A 207 14.09 -24.97 -1.16
N ARG A 208 13.57 -25.88 -0.31
CA ARG A 208 13.49 -27.29 -0.61
C ARG A 208 12.59 -27.61 -1.81
N PHE A 209 11.46 -26.91 -1.96
CA PHE A 209 10.57 -27.02 -3.11
C PHE A 209 11.31 -26.70 -4.42
N LEU A 210 12.08 -25.60 -4.44
CA LEU A 210 12.90 -25.22 -5.60
C LEU A 210 14.02 -26.24 -5.89
N ALA A 211 14.73 -26.68 -4.86
CA ALA A 211 15.78 -27.68 -4.98
C ALA A 211 15.25 -29.04 -5.47
N GLY A 212 14.01 -29.40 -5.12
CA GLY A 212 13.32 -30.60 -5.53
C GLY A 212 12.72 -30.58 -6.96
N GLY A 213 12.97 -29.48 -7.73
CA GLY A 213 12.46 -29.36 -9.10
C GLY A 213 11.04 -28.82 -9.21
N GLY A 214 10.51 -28.21 -8.17
CA GLY A 214 9.21 -27.52 -8.19
C GLY A 214 9.16 -26.38 -9.20
N LYS A 215 7.96 -25.91 -9.57
CA LYS A 215 7.75 -24.81 -10.51
C LYS A 215 8.54 -23.56 -10.09
N ARG A 216 9.56 -23.18 -10.89
CA ARG A 216 10.54 -22.15 -10.51
C ARG A 216 9.90 -20.81 -10.22
N ALA A 217 9.01 -20.32 -11.09
CA ALA A 217 8.38 -19.01 -10.91
C ALA A 217 7.56 -18.95 -9.61
N LEU A 218 6.75 -19.96 -9.36
CA LEU A 218 5.92 -20.07 -8.16
C LEU A 218 6.78 -20.18 -6.89
N GLY A 219 7.80 -21.04 -6.90
CA GLY A 219 8.69 -21.20 -5.75
C GLY A 219 9.47 -19.94 -5.41
N LEU A 220 9.93 -19.19 -6.43
CA LEU A 220 10.61 -17.91 -6.24
C LEU A 220 9.67 -16.87 -5.63
N LEU A 221 8.43 -16.77 -6.11
CA LEU A 221 7.43 -15.87 -5.53
C LEU A 221 7.12 -16.20 -4.06
N GLU A 222 6.89 -17.50 -3.77
CA GLU A 222 6.57 -17.91 -2.39
C GLU A 222 7.75 -17.69 -1.43
N LEU A 223 8.98 -17.94 -1.89
CA LEU A 223 10.20 -17.62 -1.13
C LEU A 223 10.35 -16.11 -0.92
N ALA A 224 10.11 -15.31 -1.97
CA ALA A 224 10.13 -13.86 -1.90
C ALA A 224 9.12 -13.34 -0.88
N ARG A 225 7.86 -13.79 -0.93
CA ARG A 225 6.79 -13.44 0.03
C ARG A 225 7.24 -13.64 1.48
N CYS A 226 7.95 -14.73 1.77
CA CYS A 226 8.46 -14.99 3.12
C CYS A 226 9.59 -14.04 3.51
N ARG A 227 10.60 -13.89 2.67
CA ARG A 227 11.77 -13.04 2.96
C ARG A 227 11.38 -11.57 3.07
N LEU A 228 10.54 -11.08 2.16
CA LEU A 228 10.02 -9.71 2.18
C LEU A 228 9.18 -9.43 3.41
N ALA A 229 8.29 -10.34 3.80
CA ALA A 229 7.50 -10.20 5.03
C ALA A 229 8.36 -10.17 6.30
N LEU A 230 9.55 -10.77 6.27
CA LEU A 230 10.57 -10.68 7.33
C LEU A 230 11.43 -9.40 7.24
N GLY A 231 11.15 -8.50 6.27
CA GLY A 231 11.92 -7.28 6.05
C GLY A 231 13.30 -7.51 5.41
N GLN A 232 13.55 -8.69 4.84
CA GLN A 232 14.85 -9.05 4.27
C GLN A 232 14.98 -8.60 2.82
N ALA A 233 16.00 -7.81 2.51
CA ALA A 233 16.33 -7.39 1.14
C ALA A 233 16.67 -8.58 0.20
N SER A 234 17.08 -9.73 0.77
CA SER A 234 17.30 -10.96 0.00
C SER A 234 16.03 -11.52 -0.66
N GLY A 235 14.86 -10.96 -0.35
CA GLY A 235 13.59 -11.26 -1.01
C GLY A 235 13.40 -10.56 -2.36
N ASP A 236 14.11 -9.47 -2.61
CA ASP A 236 13.94 -8.64 -3.82
C ASP A 236 14.34 -9.41 -5.09
N ALA A 237 15.50 -10.07 -5.09
CA ALA A 237 15.99 -10.80 -6.25
C ALA A 237 15.04 -11.96 -6.67
N PRO A 238 14.63 -12.90 -5.80
CA PRO A 238 13.66 -13.93 -6.19
C PRO A 238 12.29 -13.37 -6.59
N TYR A 239 11.85 -12.23 -6.06
CA TYR A 239 10.62 -11.58 -6.48
C TYR A 239 10.67 -11.18 -7.96
N TYR A 240 11.70 -10.43 -8.37
CA TYR A 240 11.82 -9.97 -9.75
C TYR A 240 12.22 -11.09 -10.72
N GLU A 241 13.04 -12.04 -10.30
CA GLU A 241 13.38 -13.21 -11.10
C GLU A 241 12.14 -14.07 -11.38
N GLY A 242 11.30 -14.33 -10.37
CA GLY A 242 10.06 -15.09 -10.55
C GLY A 242 9.06 -14.36 -11.47
N ALA A 243 8.97 -13.04 -11.36
CA ALA A 243 8.11 -12.21 -12.21
C ALA A 243 8.55 -12.19 -13.68
N ALA A 244 9.83 -12.40 -13.95
CA ALA A 244 10.38 -12.50 -15.30
C ALA A 244 10.06 -13.82 -16.01
N LEU A 245 9.49 -14.80 -15.32
CA LEU A 245 9.11 -16.09 -15.88
C LEU A 245 7.63 -16.08 -16.28
N ASP A 246 7.31 -16.62 -17.47
CA ASP A 246 5.94 -16.64 -18.00
C ASP A 246 5.17 -17.88 -17.54
N ASP A 247 5.08 -18.09 -16.22
CA ASP A 247 4.26 -19.14 -15.60
C ASP A 247 2.87 -18.59 -15.25
N PRO A 248 1.77 -19.10 -15.83
CA PRO A 248 0.43 -18.55 -15.63
C PRO A 248 -0.04 -18.59 -14.17
N GLU A 249 0.36 -19.61 -13.39
CA GLU A 249 -0.02 -19.74 -11.98
C GLU A 249 0.67 -18.65 -11.14
N ALA A 250 2.00 -18.49 -11.33
CA ALA A 250 2.74 -17.45 -10.64
C ALA A 250 2.25 -16.04 -11.02
N ILE A 251 1.96 -15.78 -12.31
CA ILE A 251 1.42 -14.50 -12.79
C ILE A 251 0.10 -14.16 -12.10
N ALA A 252 -0.80 -15.14 -11.98
CA ALA A 252 -2.07 -14.96 -11.27
C ALA A 252 -1.87 -14.60 -9.80
N GLU A 253 -0.88 -15.20 -9.14
CA GLU A 253 -0.53 -14.91 -7.75
C GLU A 253 0.10 -13.51 -7.58
N TYR A 254 1.03 -13.09 -8.48
CA TYR A 254 1.54 -11.71 -8.51
C TYR A 254 0.42 -10.70 -8.68
N ARG A 255 -0.49 -10.97 -9.62
CA ARG A 255 -1.64 -10.11 -9.88
C ARG A 255 -2.56 -9.98 -8.67
N ALA A 256 -2.82 -11.10 -7.97
CA ALA A 256 -3.64 -11.10 -6.77
C ALA A 256 -3.02 -10.26 -5.63
N ASP A 257 -1.70 -10.35 -5.43
CA ASP A 257 -0.99 -9.54 -4.45
C ASP A 257 -1.02 -8.04 -4.79
N LEU A 258 -0.90 -7.68 -6.08
CA LEU A 258 -0.97 -6.30 -6.53
C LEU A 258 -2.39 -5.72 -6.45
N GLN A 259 -3.42 -6.50 -6.71
CA GLN A 259 -4.81 -6.06 -6.77
C GLN A 259 -5.28 -5.36 -5.49
N VAL A 260 -4.65 -5.68 -4.35
CA VAL A 260 -4.99 -5.07 -3.07
C VAL A 260 -4.69 -3.56 -3.05
N ILE A 261 -3.68 -3.10 -3.82
CA ILE A 261 -3.22 -1.70 -3.82
C ILE A 261 -3.30 -1.03 -5.19
N ALA A 262 -3.19 -1.79 -6.28
CA ALA A 262 -3.14 -1.26 -7.63
C ALA A 262 -4.53 -0.95 -8.18
N PRO A 263 -4.73 0.16 -8.91
CA PRO A 263 -5.95 0.41 -9.66
C PRO A 263 -6.04 -0.48 -10.91
N ASP A 264 -7.24 -0.62 -11.46
CA ASP A 264 -7.51 -1.47 -12.64
C ASP A 264 -6.61 -1.14 -13.85
N SER A 265 -6.28 0.13 -14.07
CA SER A 265 -5.39 0.54 -15.17
C SER A 265 -4.00 -0.06 -15.06
N VAL A 266 -3.44 -0.08 -13.84
CA VAL A 266 -2.13 -0.68 -13.53
C VAL A 266 -2.18 -2.20 -13.67
N LEU A 267 -3.29 -2.83 -13.26
CA LEU A 267 -3.48 -4.27 -13.43
C LEU A 267 -3.60 -4.67 -14.91
N HIS A 268 -4.26 -3.85 -15.74
CA HIS A 268 -4.31 -4.08 -17.19
C HIS A 268 -2.94 -3.92 -17.86
N GLU A 269 -2.13 -2.94 -17.41
CA GLU A 269 -0.75 -2.82 -17.89
C GLU A 269 0.06 -4.06 -17.50
N PHE A 270 0.01 -4.50 -16.25
CA PHE A 270 0.66 -5.72 -15.77
C PHE A 270 0.26 -6.97 -16.58
N ASP A 271 -1.04 -7.13 -16.87
CA ASP A 271 -1.59 -8.27 -17.60
C ASP A 271 -1.09 -8.32 -19.07
N SER A 272 -0.69 -7.19 -19.65
CA SER A 272 -0.18 -7.07 -21.02
C SER A 272 1.31 -7.37 -21.17
N LEU A 273 2.05 -7.44 -20.06
CA LEU A 273 3.52 -7.55 -20.07
C LEU A 273 3.98 -9.00 -19.93
N HIS A 274 5.16 -9.29 -20.53
CA HIS A 274 5.78 -10.60 -20.54
C HIS A 274 7.25 -10.53 -20.10
N GLY A 275 7.74 -11.61 -19.49
CA GLY A 275 9.14 -11.81 -19.19
C GLY A 275 9.78 -10.64 -18.43
N GLN A 276 10.94 -10.20 -18.89
CA GLN A 276 11.71 -9.11 -18.27
C GLN A 276 10.95 -7.76 -18.23
N TRP A 277 10.02 -7.54 -19.14
CA TRP A 277 9.22 -6.30 -19.13
C TRP A 277 8.27 -6.25 -17.94
N ARG A 278 7.71 -7.41 -17.53
CA ARG A 278 6.90 -7.52 -16.31
C ARG A 278 7.74 -7.27 -15.07
N ALA A 279 8.94 -7.85 -14.99
CA ALA A 279 9.84 -7.63 -13.88
C ALA A 279 10.27 -6.15 -13.78
N ALA A 280 10.61 -5.52 -14.91
CA ALA A 280 10.96 -4.10 -14.95
C ALA A 280 9.79 -3.18 -14.57
N PHE A 281 8.57 -3.52 -14.98
CA PHE A 281 7.36 -2.83 -14.56
C PHE A 281 7.18 -2.89 -13.04
N LEU A 282 7.28 -4.08 -12.43
CA LEU A 282 7.17 -4.25 -11.00
C LEU A 282 8.27 -3.49 -10.24
N HIS A 283 9.49 -3.51 -10.74
CA HIS A 283 10.58 -2.75 -10.13
C HIS A 283 10.25 -1.25 -10.10
N ARG A 284 9.84 -0.69 -11.25
CA ARG A 284 9.43 0.71 -11.34
C ARG A 284 8.23 1.02 -10.45
N PHE A 285 7.21 0.15 -10.43
CA PHE A 285 6.01 0.29 -9.61
C PHE A 285 6.31 0.45 -8.11
N TRP A 286 7.26 -0.32 -7.59
CA TRP A 286 7.67 -0.24 -6.18
C TRP A 286 8.63 0.92 -5.92
N THR A 287 9.58 1.18 -6.81
CA THR A 287 10.53 2.30 -6.70
C THR A 287 9.82 3.66 -6.72
N ASP A 288 8.83 3.84 -7.60
CA ASP A 288 8.04 5.08 -7.64
C ASP A 288 7.33 5.33 -6.29
N ARG A 289 6.84 4.27 -5.63
CA ARG A 289 6.22 4.38 -4.30
C ARG A 289 7.21 4.66 -3.19
N ASP A 290 8.38 4.04 -3.22
CA ASP A 290 9.46 4.34 -2.28
C ASP A 290 9.85 5.83 -2.37
N HIS A 291 10.04 6.34 -3.58
CA HIS A 291 10.38 7.74 -3.80
C HIS A 291 9.27 8.69 -3.33
N PHE A 292 8.00 8.39 -3.66
CA PHE A 292 6.85 9.19 -3.24
C PHE A 292 6.75 9.31 -1.71
N ASP A 293 7.00 8.22 -0.99
CA ASP A 293 6.96 8.17 0.47
C ASP A 293 8.31 8.53 1.14
N LEU A 294 9.29 9.00 0.35
CA LEU A 294 10.64 9.36 0.83
C LEU A 294 11.36 8.21 1.53
N ARG A 295 11.18 6.99 1.02
CA ARG A 295 11.75 5.74 1.55
C ARG A 295 12.92 5.26 0.70
N PRO A 296 13.84 4.47 1.28
CA PRO A 296 14.84 3.75 0.51
C PRO A 296 14.21 2.73 -0.44
N GLU A 297 14.84 2.49 -1.59
CA GLU A 297 14.36 1.51 -2.56
C GLU A 297 14.17 0.10 -1.97
N GLY A 298 13.06 -0.53 -2.38
CA GLY A 298 12.64 -1.86 -1.94
C GLY A 298 11.93 -1.88 -0.57
N GLU A 299 11.86 -0.75 0.15
CA GLU A 299 11.21 -0.72 1.46
C GLU A 299 9.69 -0.90 1.35
N ARG A 300 9.04 -0.26 0.36
CA ARG A 300 7.60 -0.39 0.14
C ARG A 300 7.20 -1.82 -0.26
N LEU A 301 8.03 -2.50 -1.05
CA LEU A 301 7.81 -3.91 -1.41
C LEU A 301 7.85 -4.80 -0.16
N ARG A 302 8.86 -4.66 0.70
CA ARG A 302 8.97 -5.40 1.97
C ARG A 302 7.78 -5.10 2.88
N GLU A 303 7.44 -3.83 3.03
CA GLU A 303 6.30 -3.40 3.83
C GLU A 303 4.97 -3.95 3.29
N HIS A 304 4.78 -4.01 1.98
CA HIS A 304 3.59 -4.59 1.37
C HIS A 304 3.37 -6.05 1.81
N TYR A 305 4.41 -6.88 1.71
CA TYR A 305 4.28 -8.28 2.11
C TYR A 305 4.16 -8.47 3.61
N ARG A 306 4.79 -7.62 4.42
CA ARG A 306 4.59 -7.59 5.86
C ARG A 306 3.13 -7.28 6.22
N ARG A 307 2.56 -6.23 5.59
CA ARG A 307 1.17 -5.84 5.79
C ARG A 307 0.18 -6.88 5.27
N LEU A 308 0.46 -7.47 4.13
CA LEU A 308 -0.40 -8.51 3.54
C LEU A 308 -0.46 -9.75 4.43
N LEU A 309 0.68 -10.20 4.94
CA LEU A 309 0.75 -11.31 5.89
C LEU A 309 -0.02 -10.98 7.18
N PHE A 310 0.19 -9.80 7.73
CA PHE A 310 -0.53 -9.34 8.93
C PHE A 310 -2.05 -9.29 8.69
N ALA A 311 -2.48 -8.70 7.58
CA ALA A 311 -3.90 -8.57 7.26
C ALA A 311 -4.59 -9.93 7.11
N ARG A 312 -3.95 -10.88 6.42
CA ARG A 312 -4.46 -12.25 6.27
C ARG A 312 -4.61 -12.99 7.61
N SER A 313 -3.76 -12.69 8.58
CA SER A 313 -3.81 -13.33 9.91
C SER A 313 -4.76 -12.64 10.90
N HIS A 314 -5.00 -11.33 10.77
CA HIS A 314 -5.77 -10.54 11.74
C HIS A 314 -7.15 -10.09 11.25
N PHE A 315 -7.34 -10.02 9.93
CA PHE A 315 -8.57 -9.55 9.30
C PHE A 315 -9.08 -10.51 8.22
N PRO A 316 -9.00 -11.84 8.41
CA PRO A 316 -9.46 -12.78 7.39
C PRO A 316 -10.97 -12.63 7.18
N LEU A 317 -11.41 -12.81 5.94
CA LEU A 317 -12.81 -13.04 5.66
C LEU A 317 -13.21 -14.42 6.16
N THR A 318 -14.35 -14.48 6.86
CA THR A 318 -14.94 -15.75 7.33
C THR A 318 -16.04 -16.24 6.39
N VAL A 319 -16.31 -15.50 5.32
CA VAL A 319 -17.34 -15.81 4.31
C VAL A 319 -16.71 -15.98 2.94
N SER A 320 -17.14 -16.98 2.19
CA SER A 320 -16.68 -17.23 0.82
C SER A 320 -17.20 -16.20 -0.21
N ARG A 321 -18.24 -15.44 0.12
CA ARG A 321 -18.85 -14.44 -0.73
C ARG A 321 -19.39 -13.28 0.09
N ARG A 322 -19.05 -12.06 -0.32
CA ARG A 322 -19.57 -10.82 0.27
C ARG A 322 -20.79 -10.34 -0.52
N PHE A 323 -21.88 -10.08 0.19
CA PHE A 323 -23.03 -9.36 -0.34
C PHE A 323 -22.93 -7.90 0.07
N TYR A 324 -23.09 -6.98 -0.88
CA TYR A 324 -23.04 -5.55 -0.63
C TYR A 324 -24.44 -4.96 -0.63
N GLY A 325 -24.79 -4.27 0.47
CA GLY A 325 -26.02 -3.52 0.60
C GLY A 325 -25.90 -2.05 0.16
N PRO A 326 -27.00 -1.31 0.16
CA PRO A 326 -26.98 0.14 -0.16
C PRO A 326 -26.16 0.98 0.83
N GLN A 327 -25.97 0.49 2.06
CA GLN A 327 -25.25 1.19 3.13
C GLN A 327 -23.72 0.96 3.07
N ASP A 328 -23.26 -0.02 2.29
CA ASP A 328 -21.84 -0.31 2.19
C ASP A 328 -21.13 0.76 1.36
N ALA A 329 -20.30 1.55 2.02
CA ALA A 329 -19.60 2.67 1.42
C ALA A 329 -18.46 2.23 0.48
N PHE A 330 -18.01 0.98 0.59
CA PHE A 330 -16.91 0.43 -0.19
C PHE A 330 -17.17 -1.01 -0.62
N ARG A 331 -16.75 -1.35 -1.84
CA ARG A 331 -16.84 -2.70 -2.42
C ARG A 331 -15.47 -3.17 -2.83
N SER A 332 -14.76 -3.79 -1.90
CA SER A 332 -13.35 -4.19 -2.09
C SER A 332 -13.15 -5.29 -3.14
N GLY A 333 -14.16 -6.14 -3.35
CA GLY A 333 -14.00 -7.36 -4.17
C GLY A 333 -13.04 -8.40 -3.57
N SER A 334 -12.49 -8.15 -2.37
CA SER A 334 -11.59 -9.09 -1.70
C SER A 334 -12.32 -10.37 -1.31
N VAL A 335 -11.61 -11.49 -1.44
CA VAL A 335 -12.05 -12.82 -1.01
C VAL A 335 -11.23 -13.37 0.16
N GLU A 336 -10.20 -12.65 0.60
CA GLU A 336 -9.26 -13.11 1.63
C GLU A 336 -9.38 -12.32 2.93
N VAL A 337 -9.56 -11.00 2.84
CA VAL A 337 -9.58 -10.09 3.98
C VAL A 337 -10.78 -9.17 3.96
N ASP A 338 -11.26 -8.76 5.13
CA ASP A 338 -12.32 -7.75 5.27
C ASP A 338 -11.81 -6.33 4.93
N ASP A 339 -12.68 -5.30 5.04
CA ASP A 339 -12.29 -3.94 4.66
C ASP A 339 -11.16 -3.39 5.54
N ARG A 340 -11.04 -3.82 6.82
CA ARG A 340 -9.91 -3.45 7.69
C ARG A 340 -8.60 -3.97 7.11
N GLY A 341 -8.60 -5.20 6.60
CA GLY A 341 -7.43 -5.80 5.97
C GLY A 341 -6.98 -5.03 4.72
N ILE A 342 -7.93 -4.64 3.87
CA ILE A 342 -7.63 -3.83 2.68
C ILE A 342 -7.02 -2.48 3.08
N ILE A 343 -7.64 -1.78 4.02
CA ILE A 343 -7.14 -0.49 4.50
C ILE A 343 -5.76 -0.65 5.15
N TYR A 344 -5.56 -1.70 5.96
CA TYR A 344 -4.26 -1.95 6.60
C TYR A 344 -3.14 -2.20 5.58
N VAL A 345 -3.40 -2.96 4.52
CA VAL A 345 -2.40 -3.19 3.45
C VAL A 345 -2.07 -1.87 2.73
N ARG A 346 -3.08 -1.04 2.46
CA ARG A 346 -2.91 0.25 1.79
C ARG A 346 -2.24 1.29 2.68
N GLN A 347 -2.73 1.48 3.90
CA GLN A 347 -2.39 2.63 4.74
C GLN A 347 -1.46 2.28 5.93
N GLY A 348 -1.26 1.00 6.24
CA GLY A 348 -0.44 0.53 7.36
C GLY A 348 -1.15 0.56 8.70
N GLU A 349 -0.36 0.62 9.78
CA GLU A 349 -0.88 0.68 11.14
C GLU A 349 -1.51 2.06 11.41
N PRO A 350 -2.76 2.14 11.89
CA PRO A 350 -3.37 3.40 12.28
C PRO A 350 -2.67 4.00 13.51
N ALA A 351 -2.61 5.33 13.56
CA ALA A 351 -2.06 6.05 14.72
C ALA A 351 -2.90 5.84 15.98
N GLU A 352 -4.21 5.65 15.80
CA GLU A 352 -5.12 5.35 16.90
C GLU A 352 -6.22 4.40 16.43
N ARG A 353 -6.57 3.43 17.30
CA ARG A 353 -7.52 2.37 17.03
C ARG A 353 -8.46 2.20 18.23
N LEU A 354 -9.75 2.40 18.03
CA LEU A 354 -10.78 2.25 19.07
C LEU A 354 -11.74 1.10 18.73
N ARG A 355 -12.05 0.29 19.75
CA ARG A 355 -13.01 -0.82 19.69
C ARG A 355 -14.00 -0.70 20.86
N PRO A 356 -14.86 0.31 20.87
CA PRO A 356 -15.78 0.48 21.98
C PRO A 356 -16.89 -0.58 21.95
N PHE A 357 -17.26 -1.05 23.13
CA PHE A 357 -18.49 -1.80 23.31
C PHE A 357 -19.62 -0.81 23.61
N ILE A 358 -20.67 -0.83 22.80
CA ILE A 358 -21.85 0.03 22.95
C ILE A 358 -23.08 -0.85 22.85
N PHE A 359 -23.92 -0.81 23.88
CA PHE A 359 -25.14 -1.57 23.91
C PHE A 359 -26.07 -1.15 22.76
N GLY A 360 -26.61 -2.13 22.04
CA GLY A 360 -27.45 -1.91 20.85
C GLY A 360 -26.66 -1.89 19.54
N ALA A 361 -25.43 -1.35 19.51
CA ALA A 361 -24.61 -1.35 18.30
C ALA A 361 -23.91 -2.69 18.10
N MET A 362 -23.80 -3.12 16.84
CA MET A 362 -22.98 -4.27 16.47
C MET A 362 -21.48 -4.00 16.77
N PRO A 363 -20.63 -5.04 16.89
CA PRO A 363 -19.20 -4.86 17.06
C PRO A 363 -18.65 -3.91 16.00
N ASN A 364 -17.86 -2.93 16.44
CA ASN A 364 -17.41 -1.86 15.58
C ASN A 364 -16.01 -1.39 15.98
N GLU A 365 -15.35 -0.74 15.04
CA GLU A 365 -13.98 -0.25 15.19
C GLU A 365 -13.82 1.06 14.46
N SER A 366 -13.00 1.97 15.00
CA SER A 366 -12.68 3.24 14.35
C SER A 366 -11.18 3.50 14.38
N TRP A 367 -10.64 3.95 13.26
CA TRP A 367 -9.21 4.18 13.05
C TRP A 367 -8.92 5.60 12.66
N ARG A 368 -7.81 6.15 13.17
CA ARG A 368 -7.25 7.42 12.74
C ARG A 368 -5.85 7.23 12.18
N TYR A 369 -5.59 7.81 11.02
CA TYR A 369 -4.27 7.92 10.41
C TYR A 369 -3.85 9.39 10.39
N ASN A 370 -2.67 9.68 10.90
CA ASN A 370 -2.06 11.01 10.81
C ASN A 370 -1.39 11.13 9.44
N ARG A 371 -1.74 12.18 8.67
CA ARG A 371 -1.20 12.43 7.34
C ARG A 371 -0.71 13.87 7.24
N ALA A 372 0.25 14.11 6.33
CA ALA A 372 0.74 15.46 6.06
C ALA A 372 -0.36 16.36 5.47
N GLU A 373 -1.24 15.80 4.65
CA GLU A 373 -2.35 16.48 3.98
C GLU A 373 -3.62 16.60 4.83
N GLY A 374 -3.69 15.91 5.95
CA GLY A 374 -4.83 15.86 6.87
C GLY A 374 -5.18 14.46 7.33
N ASP A 375 -5.66 14.32 8.55
CA ASP A 375 -5.95 13.05 9.18
C ASP A 375 -7.08 12.31 8.46
N LEU A 376 -6.95 10.97 8.33
CA LEU A 376 -8.03 10.10 7.87
C LEU A 376 -8.76 9.50 9.08
N LEU A 377 -10.08 9.50 9.01
CA LEU A 377 -10.96 8.97 10.04
C LEU A 377 -11.88 7.92 9.41
N LEU A 378 -11.73 6.68 9.84
CA LEU A 378 -12.41 5.51 9.25
C LEU A 378 -13.22 4.77 10.31
N HIS A 379 -14.43 4.34 9.94
CA HIS A 379 -15.31 3.55 10.77
C HIS A 379 -15.63 2.22 10.11
N PHE A 380 -15.58 1.17 10.91
CA PHE A 380 -15.88 -0.20 10.49
C PHE A 380 -16.99 -0.76 11.35
N SER A 381 -18.01 -1.33 10.74
CA SER A 381 -19.10 -2.03 11.42
C SER A 381 -19.12 -3.49 11.00
N SER A 382 -19.17 -4.40 11.97
CA SER A 382 -19.48 -5.80 11.67
C SER A 382 -20.98 -5.98 11.47
N GLY A 383 -21.40 -7.04 10.82
CA GLY A 383 -22.81 -7.29 10.66
C GLY A 383 -23.13 -8.61 10.00
N TYR A 384 -24.37 -9.03 10.20
CA TYR A 384 -24.95 -10.17 9.52
C TYR A 384 -25.00 -9.92 8.01
N ASP A 385 -24.55 -10.91 7.23
CA ASP A 385 -25.12 -11.09 5.90
C ASP A 385 -26.55 -11.59 6.11
N GLY A 386 -27.54 -10.77 5.76
CA GLY A 386 -28.96 -10.97 6.03
C GLY A 386 -29.62 -12.23 5.45
N HIS A 387 -28.85 -13.24 5.10
CA HIS A 387 -29.30 -14.51 4.53
C HIS A 387 -28.99 -15.73 5.43
N GLY A 388 -29.27 -15.58 6.70
CA GLY A 388 -29.61 -16.69 7.56
C GLY A 388 -28.48 -17.66 7.90
N GLY A 389 -27.70 -17.34 8.88
CA GLY A 389 -26.90 -18.30 9.60
C GLY A 389 -25.68 -17.71 10.25
N GLY A 390 -25.81 -17.43 11.50
CA GLY A 390 -24.85 -17.39 12.59
C GLY A 390 -23.48 -16.76 12.37
N ASP A 391 -23.12 -15.89 13.27
CA ASP A 391 -21.76 -15.59 13.79
C ASP A 391 -20.61 -15.19 12.83
N LEU A 392 -20.89 -14.75 11.61
CA LEU A 392 -19.82 -14.30 10.71
C LEU A 392 -19.69 -12.78 10.76
N TYR A 393 -18.69 -12.34 11.50
CA TYR A 393 -18.34 -10.93 11.66
C TYR A 393 -17.42 -10.48 10.52
N ASP A 394 -18.02 -9.97 9.45
CA ASP A 394 -17.36 -9.31 8.36
C ASP A 394 -17.40 -7.80 8.60
N TYR A 395 -16.23 -7.17 8.79
CA TYR A 395 -16.16 -5.73 9.03
C TYR A 395 -16.17 -4.96 7.71
N ARG A 396 -17.01 -3.93 7.64
CA ARG A 396 -17.21 -3.08 6.47
C ARG A 396 -17.08 -1.62 6.80
N LEU A 397 -16.54 -0.83 5.86
CA LEU A 397 -16.46 0.61 5.97
C LEU A 397 -17.85 1.25 5.93
N VAL A 398 -18.07 2.20 6.84
CA VAL A 398 -19.22 3.08 6.90
C VAL A 398 -18.77 4.54 6.95
N GLN A 399 -19.60 5.47 6.43
CA GLN A 399 -19.21 6.87 6.30
C GLN A 399 -19.23 7.65 7.61
N SER A 400 -20.06 7.22 8.56
CA SER A 400 -20.28 7.94 9.82
C SER A 400 -20.38 6.95 10.99
N VAL A 401 -20.05 7.40 12.17
CA VAL A 401 -20.33 6.66 13.41
C VAL A 401 -21.83 6.42 13.59
N LEU A 402 -22.67 7.23 12.99
CA LEU A 402 -24.14 7.08 13.03
C LEU A 402 -24.65 6.05 12.00
N ASP A 403 -23.81 5.56 11.12
CA ASP A 403 -24.12 4.49 10.14
C ASP A 403 -23.67 3.11 10.59
N LEU A 404 -23.15 3.00 11.81
CA LEU A 404 -22.83 1.70 12.40
C LEU A 404 -24.08 0.85 12.50
N ARG A 405 -23.99 -0.45 12.19
CA ARG A 405 -25.14 -1.35 12.29
C ARG A 405 -25.64 -1.45 13.73
N GLY A 406 -26.93 -1.34 13.92
CA GLY A 406 -27.58 -1.25 15.24
C GLY A 406 -27.45 0.16 15.88
N ALA A 407 -26.92 1.15 15.17
CA ALA A 407 -26.79 2.51 15.73
C ALA A 407 -28.15 3.15 16.04
N GLU A 408 -29.21 2.74 15.38
CA GLU A 408 -30.60 3.13 15.64
C GLU A 408 -31.09 2.69 17.03
N ASP A 409 -30.59 1.60 17.55
CA ASP A 409 -30.94 1.03 18.87
C ASP A 409 -29.94 1.46 19.96
N ALA A 410 -28.84 2.10 19.59
CA ALA A 410 -27.78 2.53 20.49
C ALA A 410 -27.97 3.99 20.96
N PRO A 411 -27.59 4.34 22.22
CA PRO A 411 -27.59 5.74 22.64
C PRO A 411 -26.63 6.56 21.80
N ARG A 412 -27.16 7.53 21.04
CA ARG A 412 -26.40 8.39 20.12
C ARG A 412 -25.22 9.08 20.81
N ASP A 413 -25.43 9.58 22.01
CA ASP A 413 -24.38 10.28 22.76
C ASP A 413 -23.22 9.33 23.13
N GLN A 414 -23.51 8.05 23.42
CA GLN A 414 -22.45 7.07 23.68
C GLN A 414 -21.65 6.72 22.41
N LEU A 415 -22.31 6.63 21.25
CA LEU A 415 -21.63 6.45 19.97
C LEU A 415 -20.63 7.58 19.71
N ILE A 416 -21.05 8.83 19.91
CA ILE A 416 -20.22 10.02 19.65
C ILE A 416 -19.13 10.14 20.74
N LEU A 417 -19.47 10.00 22.01
CA LEU A 417 -18.56 10.13 23.15
C LEU A 417 -17.39 9.16 23.06
N SER A 418 -17.67 7.92 22.64
CA SER A 418 -16.64 6.89 22.50
C SER A 418 -15.57 7.18 21.46
N ARG A 419 -15.71 8.23 20.63
CA ARG A 419 -14.77 8.65 19.58
C ARG A 419 -14.15 10.03 19.83
N GLN A 420 -14.38 10.65 20.97
CA GLN A 420 -13.87 12.00 21.25
C GLN A 420 -12.35 12.14 21.13
N THR A 421 -11.60 11.08 21.43
CA THR A 421 -10.14 11.08 21.30
C THR A 421 -9.66 11.07 19.85
N LEU A 422 -10.48 10.53 18.92
CA LEU A 422 -10.10 10.44 17.52
C LEU A 422 -10.13 11.78 16.80
N SER A 423 -11.11 12.65 17.11
CA SER A 423 -11.27 13.93 16.43
C SER A 423 -12.09 14.92 17.26
N PRO A 424 -11.74 16.23 17.23
CA PRO A 424 -12.54 17.30 17.85
C PRO A 424 -13.98 17.38 17.35
N ILE A 425 -14.28 16.87 16.14
CA ILE A 425 -15.64 16.86 15.57
C ILE A 425 -16.65 16.21 16.50
N TYR A 426 -16.27 15.14 17.21
CA TYR A 426 -17.16 14.43 18.14
C TYR A 426 -17.52 15.27 19.37
N SER A 427 -16.57 16.06 19.87
CA SER A 427 -16.86 17.02 20.94
C SER A 427 -17.82 18.11 20.47
N HIS A 428 -17.69 18.57 19.23
CA HIS A 428 -18.63 19.52 18.65
C HIS A 428 -20.02 18.93 18.47
N MET A 429 -20.14 17.67 18.01
CA MET A 429 -21.42 16.97 17.84
C MET A 429 -22.19 16.80 19.16
N LEU A 430 -21.50 16.71 20.31
CA LEU A 430 -22.11 16.60 21.64
C LEU A 430 -22.55 17.97 22.20
N ASN A 431 -21.78 19.02 21.94
CA ASN A 431 -21.94 20.32 22.59
C ASN A 431 -22.95 21.25 21.91
N TRP A 432 -23.50 20.90 20.74
CA TRP A 432 -24.40 21.76 19.99
C TRP A 432 -25.87 21.35 20.17
N GLY A 433 -26.74 22.30 20.48
CA GLY A 433 -28.18 22.07 20.57
C GLY A 433 -28.81 21.60 19.26
N ARG A 434 -30.10 21.26 19.29
CA ARG A 434 -30.87 20.54 18.26
C ARG A 434 -30.61 20.92 16.78
N PHE A 435 -30.28 22.18 16.49
CA PHE A 435 -30.04 22.66 15.12
C PHE A 435 -28.57 22.61 14.68
N GLY A 436 -27.60 22.68 15.60
CA GLY A 436 -26.19 22.58 15.30
C GLY A 436 -25.72 21.15 15.06
N SER A 437 -26.34 20.17 15.71
CA SER A 437 -25.96 18.76 15.62
C SER A 437 -26.14 18.13 14.23
N ALA A 438 -27.08 18.63 13.43
CA ALA A 438 -27.31 18.14 12.06
C ALA A 438 -26.17 18.54 11.11
N ASN A 439 -25.70 19.79 11.21
CA ASN A 439 -24.59 20.29 10.38
C ASN A 439 -23.27 19.60 10.75
N GLU A 440 -23.01 19.39 12.04
CA GLU A 440 -21.81 18.69 12.50
C GLU A 440 -21.84 17.20 12.13
N ALA A 441 -23.01 16.54 12.17
CA ALA A 441 -23.18 15.17 11.67
C ALA A 441 -22.96 15.07 10.15
N ALA A 442 -23.44 16.06 9.38
CA ALA A 442 -23.18 16.10 7.94
C ALA A 442 -21.68 16.34 7.63
N ARG A 443 -21.02 17.17 8.44
CA ARG A 443 -19.58 17.40 8.34
C ARG A 443 -18.77 16.15 8.68
N GLU A 444 -19.12 15.44 9.74
CA GLU A 444 -18.48 14.17 10.14
C GLU A 444 -18.64 13.13 9.03
N ARG A 445 -19.84 12.98 8.45
CA ARG A 445 -20.10 12.10 7.31
C ARG A 445 -19.25 12.47 6.10
N HIS A 446 -19.08 13.76 5.80
CA HIS A 446 -18.21 14.22 4.71
C HIS A 446 -16.74 13.88 4.96
N ILE A 447 -16.26 14.07 6.20
CA ILE A 447 -14.90 13.64 6.61
C ILE A 447 -14.73 12.14 6.39
N GLY A 448 -15.69 11.32 6.84
CA GLY A 448 -15.66 9.87 6.65
C GLY A 448 -15.68 9.46 5.17
N ALA A 449 -16.55 10.06 4.35
CA ALA A 449 -16.60 9.81 2.92
C ALA A 449 -15.27 10.14 2.22
N THR A 450 -14.66 11.29 2.55
CA THR A 450 -13.35 11.69 2.03
C THR A 450 -12.26 10.72 2.50
N SER A 451 -12.28 10.33 3.78
CA SER A 451 -11.32 9.37 4.33
C SER A 451 -11.42 8.00 3.65
N ILE A 452 -12.63 7.52 3.38
CA ILE A 452 -12.86 6.27 2.64
C ILE A 452 -12.30 6.40 1.22
N TRP A 453 -12.63 7.48 0.52
CA TRP A 453 -12.14 7.70 -0.84
C TRP A 453 -10.61 7.70 -0.89
N VAL A 454 -9.95 8.50 -0.07
CA VAL A 454 -8.48 8.56 0.00
C VAL A 454 -7.90 7.19 0.34
N SER A 455 -8.38 6.55 1.42
CA SER A 455 -7.80 5.30 1.91
C SER A 455 -8.00 4.10 0.99
N THR A 456 -9.03 4.14 0.11
CA THR A 456 -9.32 3.06 -0.84
C THR A 456 -8.75 3.30 -2.24
N THR A 457 -8.40 4.54 -2.59
CA THR A 457 -7.82 4.89 -3.90
C THR A 457 -6.32 5.12 -3.86
N THR A 458 -5.76 5.41 -2.68
CA THR A 458 -4.32 5.60 -2.48
C THR A 458 -3.73 4.49 -1.62
N ASP A 459 -2.42 4.37 -1.65
CA ASP A 459 -1.63 3.60 -0.69
C ASP A 459 -0.48 4.46 -0.16
N SER A 460 0.05 4.15 1.00
CA SER A 460 1.08 4.97 1.62
C SER A 460 1.94 4.18 2.60
N HIS A 461 3.21 4.58 2.62
CA HIS A 461 4.21 4.19 3.62
C HIS A 461 4.97 5.42 4.12
N GLU A 462 4.23 6.51 4.38
CA GLU A 462 4.81 7.78 4.84
C GLU A 462 5.68 7.60 6.09
N LEU A 463 6.71 8.44 6.18
CA LEU A 463 7.54 8.53 7.38
C LEU A 463 6.71 8.98 8.58
N GLN A 464 6.80 8.23 9.67
CA GLN A 464 6.16 8.56 10.94
C GLN A 464 7.23 8.86 11.98
N PHE A 465 7.10 10.00 12.66
CA PHE A 465 8.04 10.44 13.68
C PHE A 465 7.39 10.45 15.06
N ARG A 466 8.05 9.91 16.06
CA ARG A 466 7.56 9.94 17.46
C ARG A 466 7.55 11.35 18.03
N HIS A 467 8.57 12.14 17.66
CA HIS A 467 8.71 13.54 18.04
C HIS A 467 8.62 14.41 16.80
N ARG A 468 7.54 15.18 16.70
CA ARG A 468 7.36 16.07 15.55
C ARG A 468 8.14 17.34 15.75
N LEU A 469 9.05 17.65 14.85
CA LEU A 469 9.82 18.90 14.83
C LEU A 469 8.98 20.04 14.26
N GLY A 470 9.09 21.24 14.83
CA GLY A 470 8.62 22.45 14.18
C GLY A 470 9.60 22.87 13.10
N ALA A 471 9.18 22.84 11.85
CA ALA A 471 10.04 23.27 10.75
C ALA A 471 9.29 24.07 9.68
N VAL A 472 10.05 24.91 9.00
CA VAL A 472 9.63 25.64 7.79
C VAL A 472 10.67 25.38 6.70
N ALA A 473 10.24 25.26 5.45
CA ALA A 473 11.15 25.09 4.33
C ALA A 473 10.56 25.62 3.04
N ASP A 474 11.43 25.85 2.06
CA ASP A 474 11.07 26.32 0.74
C ASP A 474 12.05 25.74 -0.29
N LEU A 475 11.59 25.44 -1.50
CA LEU A 475 12.42 25.00 -2.62
C LEU A 475 12.47 26.10 -3.68
N ILE A 476 13.60 26.76 -3.79
CA ILE A 476 13.83 27.92 -4.66
C ILE A 476 14.66 27.49 -5.87
N ALA A 477 14.10 27.63 -7.08
CA ALA A 477 14.78 27.23 -8.31
C ALA A 477 15.56 28.40 -8.93
N ILE A 478 16.85 28.47 -8.62
CA ILE A 478 17.76 29.52 -9.09
C ILE A 478 19.16 28.94 -9.28
N GLY A 479 19.93 29.46 -10.23
CA GLY A 479 21.20 28.86 -10.59
C GLY A 479 21.06 27.80 -11.69
N GLN A 480 22.19 27.24 -12.15
CA GLN A 480 22.25 26.19 -13.15
C GLN A 480 22.89 24.93 -12.62
N SER A 481 22.51 23.81 -13.21
CA SER A 481 23.09 22.50 -12.99
C SER A 481 23.25 21.76 -14.31
N ALA A 482 23.90 20.61 -14.29
CA ALA A 482 24.00 19.73 -15.46
C ALA A 482 22.64 19.24 -15.98
N ARG A 483 21.58 19.29 -15.17
CA ARG A 483 20.21 18.91 -15.54
C ARG A 483 19.36 20.10 -16.01
N GLY A 484 19.88 21.32 -16.01
CA GLY A 484 19.22 22.57 -16.40
C GLY A 484 19.14 23.55 -15.26
N GLY A 485 18.23 23.40 -14.31
CA GLY A 485 18.09 24.27 -13.13
C GLY A 485 18.70 23.69 -11.87
N LEU A 486 18.91 24.55 -10.87
CA LEU A 486 19.34 24.18 -9.53
C LEU A 486 18.25 24.59 -8.53
N GLY A 487 17.68 23.62 -7.84
CA GLY A 487 16.78 23.83 -6.71
C GLY A 487 17.56 23.93 -5.41
N HIS A 488 17.28 24.96 -4.62
CA HIS A 488 17.80 25.11 -3.26
C HIS A 488 16.67 24.83 -2.28
N PHE A 489 16.73 23.68 -1.63
CA PHE A 489 15.82 23.38 -0.50
C PHE A 489 16.44 24.00 0.75
N VAL A 490 15.80 25.06 1.23
CA VAL A 490 16.25 25.85 2.39
C VAL A 490 15.28 25.56 3.53
N PHE A 491 15.79 25.23 4.69
CA PHE A 491 14.95 24.86 5.82
C PHE A 491 15.38 25.53 7.11
N GLY A 492 14.43 25.68 8.02
CA GLY A 492 14.65 26.10 9.39
C GLY A 492 13.88 25.21 10.36
N ILE A 493 14.56 24.64 11.34
CA ILE A 493 14.00 23.78 12.38
C ILE A 493 13.99 24.58 13.68
N ALA A 494 12.87 24.62 14.41
CA ALA A 494 12.82 25.23 15.74
C ALA A 494 13.77 24.47 16.69
N ALA A 495 14.65 25.18 17.37
CA ALA A 495 15.66 24.56 18.26
C ALA A 495 15.03 23.85 19.47
N SER A 496 13.77 24.23 19.84
CA SER A 496 12.98 23.50 20.83
C SER A 496 12.64 22.09 20.32
N GLY A 497 13.35 21.08 20.74
CA GLY A 497 13.14 19.69 20.32
C GLY A 497 14.26 19.12 19.45
N THR A 498 15.32 19.91 19.15
CA THR A 498 16.52 19.42 18.52
C THR A 498 17.49 18.88 19.55
N THR A 499 18.24 17.82 19.16
CA THR A 499 19.34 17.26 19.94
C THR A 499 20.67 17.73 19.34
N TRP A 500 21.68 17.89 20.16
CA TRP A 500 23.00 18.33 19.73
C TRP A 500 24.12 17.58 20.43
N GLN A 501 25.28 17.58 19.82
CA GLN A 501 26.47 16.98 20.37
C GLN A 501 27.53 18.07 20.58
N ARG A 502 28.18 18.08 21.74
CA ARG A 502 29.29 18.99 22.01
C ARG A 502 30.57 18.47 21.39
N THR A 503 31.25 19.32 20.64
CA THR A 503 32.57 19.03 20.06
C THR A 503 33.60 20.04 20.55
N THR A 504 34.87 19.88 20.19
CA THR A 504 35.94 20.83 20.50
C THR A 504 35.77 22.17 19.76
N ALA A 505 35.01 22.20 18.68
CA ALA A 505 34.78 23.39 17.84
C ALA A 505 33.45 24.08 18.12
N GLY A 506 32.60 23.56 19.06
CA GLY A 506 31.28 24.11 19.35
C GLY A 506 30.23 23.02 19.54
N VAL A 507 29.10 23.18 18.85
CA VAL A 507 27.93 22.28 18.93
C VAL A 507 27.55 21.82 17.53
N GLU A 508 27.26 20.54 17.37
CA GLU A 508 26.88 19.91 16.13
C GLU A 508 25.44 19.39 16.18
N TYR A 509 24.69 19.67 15.12
CA TYR A 509 23.31 19.23 14.91
C TYR A 509 23.26 18.30 13.69
N PRO A 510 23.16 16.97 13.86
CA PRO A 510 23.00 16.05 12.75
C PRO A 510 21.57 16.11 12.21
N VAL A 511 21.41 16.36 10.93
CA VAL A 511 20.11 16.45 10.26
C VAL A 511 20.15 15.63 8.97
N ARG A 512 19.14 14.82 8.74
CA ARG A 512 18.92 14.12 7.46
C ARG A 512 17.77 14.79 6.71
N VAL A 513 18.02 15.10 5.44
CA VAL A 513 17.02 15.70 4.54
C VAL A 513 16.73 14.72 3.42
N ARG A 514 15.46 14.40 3.24
CA ARG A 514 14.95 13.65 2.11
C ARG A 514 14.03 14.53 1.28
N LEU A 515 14.23 14.51 -0.02
CA LEU A 515 13.51 15.37 -0.95
C LEU A 515 13.26 14.61 -2.25
N VAL A 516 12.04 14.68 -2.77
CA VAL A 516 11.68 14.17 -4.08
C VAL A 516 10.93 15.23 -4.85
N ALA A 517 11.30 15.46 -6.11
CA ALA A 517 10.53 16.22 -7.07
C ALA A 517 9.79 15.25 -8.00
N LEU A 518 8.51 15.49 -8.22
CA LEU A 518 7.57 14.59 -8.87
C LEU A 518 6.95 15.26 -10.11
N ASP A 519 6.71 14.46 -11.15
CA ASP A 519 5.92 14.85 -12.30
C ASP A 519 4.40 14.81 -12.01
N ARG A 520 3.58 15.13 -13.01
CA ARG A 520 2.11 15.08 -12.91
C ARG A 520 1.51 13.68 -12.68
N HIS A 521 2.34 12.65 -12.77
CA HIS A 521 1.96 11.24 -12.56
C HIS A 521 2.60 10.67 -11.29
N ASP A 522 3.07 11.54 -10.39
CA ASP A 522 3.75 11.20 -9.15
C ASP A 522 5.04 10.37 -9.33
N ARG A 523 5.67 10.47 -10.51
CA ARG A 523 6.96 9.82 -10.78
C ARG A 523 8.09 10.74 -10.41
N ALA A 524 9.12 10.19 -9.77
CA ALA A 524 10.28 10.94 -9.35
C ALA A 524 11.10 11.43 -10.57
N VAL A 525 11.29 12.74 -10.68
CA VAL A 525 12.20 13.36 -11.64
C VAL A 525 13.57 13.65 -11.03
N ALA A 526 13.62 13.86 -9.72
CA ALA A 526 14.84 14.01 -8.95
C ALA A 526 14.60 13.61 -7.49
N THR A 527 15.59 12.97 -6.89
CA THR A 527 15.56 12.54 -5.47
C THR A 527 16.84 12.97 -4.78
N LEU A 528 16.74 13.25 -3.48
CA LEU A 528 17.85 13.51 -2.59
C LEU A 528 17.59 12.84 -1.23
N ASP A 529 18.57 12.11 -0.76
CA ASP A 529 18.61 11.62 0.62
C ASP A 529 20.03 11.88 1.17
N THR A 530 20.18 12.85 2.04
CA THR A 530 21.48 13.29 2.52
C THR A 530 21.46 13.61 4.00
N SER A 531 22.57 13.38 4.66
CA SER A 531 22.81 13.77 6.05
C SER A 531 23.77 14.94 6.11
N LEU A 532 23.44 15.92 6.92
CA LEU A 532 24.20 17.14 7.18
C LEU A 532 24.59 17.21 8.64
N VAL A 533 25.73 17.81 8.94
CA VAL A 533 26.10 18.25 10.27
C VAL A 533 26.19 19.75 10.28
N ILE A 534 25.28 20.42 10.97
CA ILE A 534 25.25 21.88 11.05
C ILE A 534 25.98 22.28 12.33
N GLN A 535 27.02 23.10 12.21
CA GLN A 535 27.87 23.54 13.32
C GLN A 535 27.44 24.92 13.80
N HIS A 536 27.45 25.10 15.13
CA HIS A 536 27.23 26.37 15.80
C HIS A 536 28.26 26.54 16.93
N ASP A 537 28.60 27.80 17.22
CA ASP A 537 29.56 28.12 18.33
C ASP A 537 28.97 27.81 19.71
N HIS A 538 27.63 27.81 19.83
CA HIS A 538 26.91 27.53 21.07
C HIS A 538 25.62 26.77 20.81
N ALA A 539 25.06 26.13 21.82
CA ALA A 539 23.76 25.49 21.73
C ALA A 539 22.65 26.54 21.49
N LEU A 540 21.82 26.31 20.48
CA LEU A 540 20.73 27.21 20.14
C LEU A 540 19.68 27.24 21.25
N THR A 541 19.16 28.42 21.52
CA THR A 541 18.08 28.63 22.50
C THR A 541 16.73 28.22 21.86
N GLU A 542 15.71 28.00 22.68
CA GLU A 542 14.36 27.60 22.23
C GLU A 542 13.71 28.56 21.22
N LYS A 543 14.18 29.82 21.17
CA LYS A 543 13.66 30.86 20.26
C LYS A 543 14.41 30.94 18.93
N GLU A 544 15.49 30.21 18.80
CA GLU A 544 16.32 30.19 17.60
C GLU A 544 15.92 29.06 16.66
N PHE A 545 16.37 29.17 15.43
CA PHE A 545 16.15 28.16 14.39
C PHE A 545 17.49 27.64 13.90
N LEU A 546 17.59 26.32 13.83
CA LEU A 546 18.64 25.65 13.09
C LEU A 546 18.32 25.80 11.60
N VAL A 547 19.15 26.51 10.86
CA VAL A 547 18.91 26.74 9.41
C VAL A 547 19.92 25.96 8.57
N GLY A 548 19.44 25.39 7.47
CA GLY A 548 20.25 24.63 6.55
C GLY A 548 19.79 24.72 5.11
N ARG A 549 20.62 24.21 4.21
CA ARG A 549 20.36 24.20 2.77
C ARG A 549 20.94 22.96 2.11
N VAL A 550 20.18 22.36 1.18
CA VAL A 550 20.67 21.33 0.26
C VAL A 550 20.31 21.69 -1.18
N GLU A 551 21.04 21.15 -2.11
CA GLU A 551 20.85 21.41 -3.54
C GLU A 551 20.27 20.19 -4.24
N LEU A 552 19.31 20.43 -5.14
CA LEU A 552 18.67 19.42 -5.97
C LEU A 552 18.71 19.85 -7.44
N PRO A 553 19.52 19.21 -8.29
CA PRO A 553 19.48 19.45 -9.73
C PRO A 553 18.14 19.04 -10.34
N LEU A 554 17.46 19.97 -11.01
CA LEU A 554 16.12 19.79 -11.56
C LEU A 554 16.09 20.11 -13.06
N PRO A 555 15.40 19.30 -13.90
CA PRO A 555 15.13 19.69 -15.27
C PRO A 555 14.13 20.86 -15.31
N PRO A 556 14.11 21.65 -16.42
CA PRO A 556 13.11 22.68 -16.63
C PRO A 556 11.70 22.10 -16.59
N GLY A 557 10.76 22.84 -15.96
CA GLY A 557 9.38 22.41 -15.83
C GLY A 557 8.76 22.80 -14.50
N ARG A 558 7.49 22.43 -14.31
CA ARG A 558 6.77 22.57 -13.06
C ARG A 558 6.71 21.22 -12.37
N TRP A 559 7.19 21.15 -11.15
CA TRP A 559 7.28 19.92 -10.36
C TRP A 559 6.59 20.11 -9.03
N SER A 560 5.85 19.10 -8.58
CA SER A 560 5.48 18.98 -7.17
C SER A 560 6.67 18.42 -6.39
N TYR A 561 6.79 18.75 -5.11
CA TYR A 561 7.83 18.14 -4.29
C TYR A 561 7.32 17.75 -2.92
N ARG A 562 7.94 16.73 -2.36
CA ARG A 562 7.75 16.26 -0.99
C ARG A 562 9.10 16.28 -0.28
N ALA A 563 9.09 16.62 1.00
CA ALA A 563 10.29 16.70 1.79
C ALA A 563 10.08 16.22 3.23
N ALA A 564 11.10 15.57 3.77
CA ALA A 564 11.17 15.22 5.19
C ALA A 564 12.50 15.69 5.76
N ILE A 565 12.43 16.18 7.00
CA ILE A 565 13.60 16.55 7.78
C ILE A 565 13.59 15.68 9.02
N GLN A 566 14.69 14.95 9.25
CA GLN A 566 14.81 14.00 10.35
C GLN A 566 16.04 14.35 11.20
N GLU A 567 15.89 14.23 12.50
CA GLU A 567 16.94 14.36 13.47
C GLU A 567 16.95 13.13 14.37
N GLY A 568 18.09 12.43 14.45
CA GLY A 568 18.18 11.14 15.11
C GLY A 568 17.20 10.11 14.55
N ASP A 569 16.86 9.10 15.36
CA ASP A 569 16.02 7.97 14.91
C ASP A 569 14.52 8.20 15.08
N SER A 570 14.12 9.16 15.90
CA SER A 570 12.72 9.33 16.30
C SER A 570 12.13 10.71 16.08
N GLY A 571 12.98 11.72 15.91
CA GLY A 571 12.58 13.11 15.67
C GLY A 571 12.51 13.44 14.19
N GLY A 572 11.49 14.18 13.77
CA GLY A 572 11.40 14.62 12.39
C GLY A 572 10.07 15.28 12.03
N VAL A 573 9.98 15.69 10.79
CA VAL A 573 8.77 16.27 10.19
C VAL A 573 8.67 15.90 8.72
N LEU A 574 7.50 15.48 8.31
CA LEU A 574 7.10 15.42 6.91
C LEU A 574 6.42 16.76 6.59
N LEU A 575 6.95 17.50 5.63
CA LEU A 575 6.42 18.79 5.22
C LEU A 575 5.23 18.60 4.27
N PRO A 576 4.24 19.52 4.29
CA PRO A 576 3.18 19.52 3.29
C PRO A 576 3.77 19.57 1.87
N PRO A 577 3.18 18.89 0.89
CA PRO A 577 3.61 18.97 -0.52
C PRO A 577 3.49 20.41 -1.03
N ASP A 578 4.42 20.81 -1.90
CA ASP A 578 4.39 22.11 -2.57
C ASP A 578 4.92 21.98 -4.00
N THR A 579 5.00 23.09 -4.74
CA THR A 579 5.42 23.10 -6.15
C THR A 579 6.58 24.04 -6.40
N VAL A 580 7.46 23.65 -7.31
CA VAL A 580 8.55 24.48 -7.79
C VAL A 580 8.47 24.62 -9.31
N LEU A 581 8.81 25.80 -9.82
CA LEU A 581 8.87 26.08 -11.25
C LEU A 581 10.31 26.40 -11.67
N VAL A 582 10.92 25.47 -12.40
CA VAL A 582 12.27 25.61 -12.95
C VAL A 582 12.18 26.22 -14.33
N ALA A 583 12.81 27.39 -14.52
CA ALA A 583 12.83 28.08 -15.80
C ALA A 583 13.61 27.27 -16.85
N HIS A 584 13.22 27.42 -18.14
CA HIS A 584 14.00 26.91 -19.28
C HIS A 584 15.33 27.62 -19.37
N ASN A 585 16.26 27.06 -20.13
CA ASN A 585 17.61 27.63 -20.27
C ASN A 585 17.69 28.93 -21.11
N GLY A 586 16.55 29.38 -21.65
CA GLY A 586 16.49 30.62 -22.46
C GLY A 586 17.00 30.50 -23.88
N GLU A 587 17.03 29.30 -24.46
CA GLU A 587 17.52 29.08 -25.82
C GLU A 587 16.61 29.70 -26.89
N VAL A 588 15.31 29.81 -26.62
CA VAL A 588 14.30 30.32 -27.57
C VAL A 588 13.82 31.73 -27.18
N ALA A 589 13.71 31.99 -25.88
CA ALA A 589 13.28 33.28 -25.33
C ALA A 589 13.89 33.48 -23.94
N PRO A 590 14.07 34.75 -23.50
CA PRO A 590 14.56 35.03 -22.16
C PRO A 590 13.72 34.31 -21.10
N ALA A 591 14.36 33.68 -20.13
CA ALA A 591 13.71 32.92 -19.06
C ALA A 591 14.04 33.54 -17.70
N LEU A 592 13.00 33.81 -16.91
CA LEU A 592 13.12 34.38 -15.58
C LEU A 592 13.15 33.26 -14.53
N SER A 593 14.18 33.20 -13.69
CA SER A 593 14.31 32.28 -12.56
C SER A 593 13.24 32.51 -11.51
N ASP A 594 13.22 31.69 -10.49
CA ASP A 594 12.48 31.97 -9.24
C ASP A 594 13.08 33.22 -8.53
N ILE A 595 12.34 33.73 -7.55
CA ILE A 595 12.72 34.92 -6.79
C ILE A 595 13.32 34.47 -5.45
N ALA A 596 14.61 34.61 -5.27
CA ALA A 596 15.25 34.43 -3.99
C ALA A 596 15.07 35.69 -3.13
N MET A 597 14.71 35.51 -1.87
CA MET A 597 14.51 36.60 -0.91
C MET A 597 15.16 36.24 0.41
N GLY A 598 15.74 37.23 1.07
CA GLY A 598 16.32 37.02 2.40
C GLY A 598 16.68 38.29 3.10
N THR A 599 16.78 38.20 4.43
CA THR A 599 17.24 39.26 5.30
C THR A 599 18.61 38.90 5.86
N PRO A 600 19.59 39.80 5.86
CA PRO A 600 20.90 39.56 6.46
C PRO A 600 20.77 39.05 7.90
N GLY A 601 21.57 38.04 8.25
CA GLY A 601 21.56 37.41 9.57
C GLY A 601 20.42 36.43 9.86
N ARG A 602 19.47 36.24 8.91
CA ARG A 602 18.34 35.29 9.06
C ARG A 602 18.13 34.36 7.86
N ALA A 603 18.88 34.57 6.80
CA ALA A 603 18.85 33.80 5.58
C ALA A 603 20.15 33.01 5.41
N VAL A 604 20.06 31.87 4.72
CA VAL A 604 21.23 31.05 4.38
C VAL A 604 21.92 31.67 3.17
N PRO A 605 23.22 32.03 3.27
CA PRO A 605 23.95 32.55 2.13
C PRO A 605 24.25 31.43 1.13
N TRP A 606 24.06 31.72 -0.15
CA TRP A 606 24.51 30.89 -1.27
C TRP A 606 25.44 31.74 -2.17
N ARG A 607 26.56 31.17 -2.55
CA ARG A 607 27.53 31.84 -3.45
C ARG A 607 27.32 31.32 -4.86
N THR A 608 27.01 32.19 -5.78
CA THR A 608 26.87 31.85 -7.20
C THR A 608 28.23 31.59 -7.85
N ASP A 609 28.26 30.95 -9.02
CA ASP A 609 29.47 30.74 -9.80
C ASP A 609 30.13 32.09 -10.23
N ALA A 610 29.35 33.15 -10.31
CA ALA A 610 29.83 34.51 -10.57
C ALA A 610 30.41 35.24 -9.36
N GLY A 611 30.35 34.59 -8.17
CA GLY A 611 30.86 35.13 -6.91
C GLY A 611 29.86 35.96 -6.10
N ASP A 612 28.61 36.16 -6.60
CA ASP A 612 27.59 36.89 -5.88
C ASP A 612 27.10 36.08 -4.68
N THR A 613 26.79 36.78 -3.58
CA THR A 613 26.15 36.17 -2.41
C THR A 613 24.65 36.43 -2.46
N VAL A 614 23.88 35.35 -2.58
CA VAL A 614 22.43 35.31 -2.55
C VAL A 614 21.93 34.90 -1.17
N LEU A 615 20.94 35.59 -0.65
CA LEU A 615 20.33 35.29 0.65
C LEU A 615 19.05 34.46 0.43
N LEU A 616 19.03 33.23 0.91
CA LEU A 616 17.93 32.30 0.77
C LEU A 616 17.23 32.12 2.13
N ALA A 617 15.98 32.60 2.23
CA ALA A 617 15.20 32.42 3.43
C ALA A 617 14.43 31.09 3.41
N PRO A 618 14.36 30.34 4.52
CA PRO A 618 13.61 29.07 4.61
C PRO A 618 12.09 29.26 4.61
N SER A 619 11.62 30.50 4.70
CA SER A 619 10.21 30.88 4.63
C SER A 619 10.08 32.26 4.06
N ALA A 620 8.94 32.55 3.45
CA ALA A 620 8.61 33.89 2.95
C ALA A 620 8.02 34.80 4.04
N LEU A 621 8.48 34.65 5.30
CA LEU A 621 8.04 35.43 6.46
C LEU A 621 9.05 36.55 6.77
N PHE A 622 8.59 37.81 6.74
CA PHE A 622 9.41 38.98 7.02
C PHE A 622 8.78 39.83 8.10
N ARG A 623 9.59 40.52 8.90
CA ARG A 623 9.09 41.49 9.89
C ARG A 623 8.73 42.82 9.25
N GLU A 624 7.79 43.52 9.86
CA GLU A 624 7.52 44.93 9.50
C GLU A 624 8.82 45.74 9.54
N LYS A 625 8.96 46.71 8.64
CA LYS A 625 10.11 47.62 8.54
C LYS A 625 11.45 46.96 8.24
N SER A 626 11.44 45.66 7.89
CA SER A 626 12.69 44.96 7.48
C SER A 626 13.13 45.36 6.06
N GLN A 627 14.43 45.20 5.80
CA GLN A 627 14.99 45.30 4.46
C GLN A 627 15.16 43.89 3.92
N VAL A 628 14.57 43.64 2.76
CA VAL A 628 14.63 42.33 2.09
C VAL A 628 15.48 42.45 0.84
N VAL A 629 16.49 41.59 0.72
CA VAL A 629 17.27 41.46 -0.50
C VAL A 629 16.52 40.54 -1.43
N ILE A 630 16.20 41.01 -2.62
CA ILE A 630 15.57 40.25 -3.71
C ILE A 630 16.67 39.96 -4.73
N TYR A 631 16.75 38.69 -5.18
CA TYR A 631 17.65 38.25 -6.21
C TYR A 631 16.94 37.35 -7.22
N TYR A 632 17.18 37.54 -8.50
CA TYR A 632 16.70 36.69 -9.59
C TYR A 632 17.65 36.75 -10.80
N GLU A 633 17.53 35.76 -11.67
CA GLU A 633 18.31 35.65 -12.90
C GLU A 633 17.42 35.69 -14.14
N VAL A 634 17.86 36.38 -15.18
CA VAL A 634 17.25 36.35 -16.51
C VAL A 634 18.24 35.72 -17.45
N ARG A 635 17.88 34.62 -18.07
CA ARG A 635 18.75 33.80 -18.92
C ARG A 635 18.34 33.87 -20.39
N GLY A 636 19.26 33.58 -21.30
CA GLY A 636 18.99 33.66 -22.72
C GLY A 636 18.84 35.11 -23.23
N VAL A 637 19.43 36.04 -22.49
CA VAL A 637 19.45 37.45 -22.88
C VAL A 637 20.53 37.74 -23.95
N ARG A 638 20.24 38.65 -24.84
CA ARG A 638 21.22 39.10 -25.84
C ARG A 638 22.17 40.11 -25.20
N THR A 639 23.48 39.82 -25.24
CA THR A 639 24.51 40.71 -24.76
C THR A 639 24.45 42.04 -25.47
N GLY A 640 24.52 43.17 -24.75
CA GLY A 640 24.41 44.52 -25.24
C GLY A 640 22.97 45.04 -25.40
N ALA A 641 21.95 44.18 -25.23
CA ALA A 641 20.56 44.63 -25.29
C ALA A 641 20.06 45.09 -23.92
N GLY A 642 19.14 46.08 -23.90
CA GLY A 642 18.53 46.62 -22.69
C GLY A 642 17.25 45.86 -22.31
N TYR A 643 17.15 45.50 -21.07
CA TYR A 643 15.97 44.82 -20.50
C TYR A 643 15.35 45.70 -19.44
N ARG A 644 14.01 45.86 -19.48
CA ARG A 644 13.27 46.63 -18.49
C ARG A 644 12.78 45.71 -17.37
N HIS A 645 13.19 46.03 -16.16
CA HIS A 645 12.82 45.31 -14.93
C HIS A 645 11.82 46.12 -14.14
N GLN A 646 10.82 45.43 -13.57
CA GLN A 646 9.87 45.99 -12.62
C GLN A 646 9.72 45.01 -11.45
N ILE A 647 9.93 45.49 -10.24
CA ILE A 647 9.66 44.79 -9.01
C ILE A 647 8.50 45.50 -8.34
N ALA A 648 7.42 44.78 -8.06
CA ALA A 648 6.21 45.34 -7.43
C ALA A 648 5.78 44.49 -6.23
N VAL A 649 5.24 45.15 -5.19
CA VAL A 649 4.57 44.47 -4.06
C VAL A 649 3.08 44.81 -4.13
N LEU A 650 2.27 43.77 -4.25
CA LEU A 650 0.83 43.82 -4.48
C LEU A 650 0.05 43.20 -3.30
N ARG A 651 -1.20 43.56 -3.16
CA ARG A 651 -2.14 42.84 -2.23
C ARG A 651 -2.71 41.60 -2.89
N PRO A 652 -2.93 40.47 -2.17
CA PRO A 652 -3.65 39.33 -2.72
C PRO A 652 -5.14 39.69 -2.94
N GLY A 653 -5.78 39.08 -3.95
CA GLY A 653 -7.25 39.04 -4.05
C GLY A 653 -7.92 39.89 -5.12
N ARG A 654 -7.21 40.41 -6.15
CA ARG A 654 -7.82 40.88 -7.40
C ARG A 654 -7.04 40.34 -8.58
N GLU A 655 -7.67 39.50 -9.36
CA GLU A 655 -7.21 39.14 -10.70
C GLU A 655 -7.48 40.34 -11.62
N ASP A 656 -6.48 40.69 -12.42
CA ASP A 656 -6.44 41.63 -13.53
C ASP A 656 -6.25 43.12 -13.30
N GLY A 657 -5.17 43.58 -13.83
CA GLY A 657 -4.95 44.80 -14.64
C GLY A 657 -4.76 46.10 -13.87
N ASP A 658 -5.43 46.36 -12.75
CA ASP A 658 -5.52 47.66 -12.14
C ASP A 658 -5.14 47.75 -10.64
N GLN A 659 -4.24 46.87 -10.21
CA GLN A 659 -3.71 46.96 -8.83
C GLN A 659 -2.57 47.98 -8.79
N ARG A 660 -2.79 49.11 -8.11
CA ARG A 660 -1.68 50.01 -7.77
C ARG A 660 -0.72 49.28 -6.82
N PRO A 661 0.56 49.13 -7.21
CA PRO A 661 1.54 48.51 -6.33
C PRO A 661 1.76 49.37 -5.09
N LEU A 662 1.88 48.72 -3.92
CA LEU A 662 2.22 49.37 -2.66
C LEU A 662 3.68 49.83 -2.64
N VAL A 663 4.54 49.06 -3.29
CA VAL A 663 5.94 49.37 -3.55
C VAL A 663 6.21 49.04 -5.02
N ALA A 664 6.87 49.92 -5.75
CA ALA A 664 7.28 49.69 -7.13
C ALA A 664 8.71 50.19 -7.37
N LEU A 665 9.52 49.41 -8.03
CA LEU A 665 10.84 49.75 -8.48
C LEU A 665 10.94 49.36 -9.97
N SER A 666 11.25 50.35 -10.82
CA SER A 666 11.47 50.10 -12.26
C SER A 666 12.87 50.61 -12.66
N PHE A 667 13.58 49.83 -13.44
CA PHE A 667 14.91 50.17 -13.93
C PHE A 667 15.19 49.42 -15.24
N GLU A 668 16.18 49.91 -15.97
CA GLU A 668 16.68 49.23 -17.18
C GLU A 668 18.09 48.72 -16.91
N GLU A 669 18.37 47.49 -17.39
CA GLU A 669 19.66 46.85 -17.23
C GLU A 669 20.14 46.31 -18.58
N VAL A 670 21.35 46.72 -19.00
CA VAL A 670 21.99 46.25 -20.23
C VAL A 670 22.72 44.96 -19.96
N ALA A 671 22.40 43.91 -20.74
CA ALA A 671 22.97 42.58 -20.53
C ALA A 671 24.49 42.58 -20.87
N ALA A 672 25.32 42.43 -19.86
CA ALA A 672 26.76 42.28 -20.01
C ALA A 672 27.21 40.85 -20.36
N SER A 673 26.32 39.87 -20.16
CA SER A 673 26.53 38.43 -20.40
C SER A 673 25.20 37.75 -20.79
N PRO A 674 25.19 36.50 -21.25
CA PRO A 674 23.94 35.76 -21.53
C PRO A 674 22.98 35.58 -20.32
N VAL A 675 23.42 35.99 -19.12
CA VAL A 675 22.65 35.93 -17.91
C VAL A 675 22.71 37.28 -17.18
N ILE A 676 21.57 37.94 -16.99
CA ILE A 676 21.44 39.08 -16.08
C ILE A 676 21.20 38.54 -14.66
N ARG A 677 22.01 39.01 -13.70
CA ARG A 677 21.88 38.70 -12.29
C ARG A 677 21.51 39.96 -11.54
N SER A 678 20.23 40.07 -11.20
CA SER A 678 19.71 41.29 -10.59
C SER A 678 19.55 41.14 -9.09
N ARG A 679 20.23 42.00 -8.33
CA ARG A 679 20.12 42.06 -6.85
C ARG A 679 19.64 43.43 -6.43
N ARG A 680 18.52 43.50 -5.70
CA ARG A 680 17.92 44.75 -5.23
C ARG A 680 17.48 44.62 -3.75
N VAL A 681 17.54 45.75 -3.06
CA VAL A 681 17.07 45.84 -1.67
C VAL A 681 15.72 46.57 -1.68
N VAL A 682 14.73 45.94 -1.14
CA VAL A 682 13.37 46.50 -0.99
C VAL A 682 13.09 46.72 0.47
N ARG A 683 12.61 47.93 0.82
CA ARG A 683 12.17 48.27 2.17
C ARG A 683 10.68 47.99 2.32
N LEU A 684 10.32 47.31 3.41
CA LEU A 684 8.95 46.97 3.71
C LEU A 684 8.28 47.90 4.70
N ASP A 685 8.78 49.16 4.84
CA ASP A 685 8.39 50.15 5.83
C ASP A 685 6.91 50.53 5.72
N GLN A 686 6.32 50.46 4.53
CA GLN A 686 4.93 50.81 4.24
C GLN A 686 3.94 49.64 4.39
N LEU A 687 4.46 48.43 4.61
CA LEU A 687 3.64 47.22 4.68
C LEU A 687 3.30 46.91 6.15
N LYS A 688 1.99 46.70 6.41
CA LYS A 688 1.48 46.22 7.68
C LYS A 688 1.48 44.69 7.69
N HIS A 689 1.24 44.07 8.85
CA HIS A 689 1.03 42.64 8.95
C HIS A 689 -0.03 42.16 7.95
N GLY A 690 0.25 41.01 7.31
CA GLY A 690 -0.62 40.45 6.27
C GLY A 690 0.16 39.75 5.15
N SER A 691 -0.59 39.24 4.20
CA SER A 691 -0.03 38.54 3.00
C SER A 691 0.09 39.54 1.85
N TYR A 692 1.16 39.40 1.07
CA TYR A 692 1.46 40.23 -0.12
C TYR A 692 2.03 39.36 -1.21
N ILE A 693 2.07 39.88 -2.44
CA ILE A 693 2.67 39.23 -3.60
C ILE A 693 3.83 40.11 -4.07
N VAL A 694 5.03 39.55 -4.09
CA VAL A 694 6.17 40.15 -4.79
C VAL A 694 6.11 39.67 -6.25
N GLU A 695 5.98 40.60 -7.17
CA GLU A 695 6.00 40.38 -8.60
C GLU A 695 7.29 40.93 -9.19
N VAL A 696 8.01 40.11 -9.95
CA VAL A 696 9.11 40.55 -10.80
C VAL A 696 8.67 40.38 -12.24
N ARG A 697 8.75 41.46 -12.99
CA ARG A 697 8.43 41.52 -14.43
C ARG A 697 9.66 41.99 -15.19
N VAL A 698 10.03 41.28 -16.22
CA VAL A 698 11.11 41.63 -17.10
C VAL A 698 10.61 41.69 -18.55
N SER A 699 10.81 42.81 -19.21
CA SER A 699 10.47 43.01 -20.62
C SER A 699 11.75 43.03 -21.46
N ASP A 700 11.75 42.29 -22.54
CA ASP A 700 12.83 42.32 -23.52
C ASP A 700 12.74 43.55 -24.44
N PRO A 701 13.73 43.80 -25.33
CA PRO A 701 13.69 44.91 -26.26
C PRO A 701 12.51 44.86 -27.25
N GLU A 702 11.97 43.68 -27.50
CA GLU A 702 10.80 43.43 -28.38
C GLU A 702 9.45 43.60 -27.64
N GLY A 703 9.48 43.84 -26.33
CA GLY A 703 8.31 44.04 -25.51
C GLY A 703 7.66 42.75 -24.96
N GLN A 704 8.28 41.57 -25.18
CA GLN A 704 7.84 40.35 -24.55
C GLN A 704 8.11 40.39 -23.04
N GLN A 705 7.19 39.91 -22.27
CA GLN A 705 7.25 39.98 -20.81
C GLN A 705 7.36 38.59 -20.16
N GLN A 706 8.26 38.47 -19.21
CA GLN A 706 8.35 37.36 -18.29
C GLN A 706 7.96 37.82 -16.90
N VAL A 707 7.11 37.07 -16.21
CA VAL A 707 6.59 37.45 -14.90
C VAL A 707 6.79 36.28 -13.90
N ARG A 708 7.30 36.63 -12.73
CA ARG A 708 7.38 35.74 -11.57
C ARG A 708 6.68 36.37 -10.40
N ARG A 709 5.95 35.55 -9.64
CA ARG A 709 5.25 35.98 -8.45
C ARG A 709 5.62 35.09 -7.28
N ARG A 710 5.79 35.69 -6.12
CA ARG A 710 6.01 34.99 -4.86
C ARG A 710 5.18 35.62 -3.76
N VAL A 711 4.44 34.76 -3.01
CA VAL A 711 3.69 35.21 -1.84
C VAL A 711 4.65 35.44 -0.68
N ILE A 712 4.50 36.54 0.03
CA ILE A 712 5.22 36.85 1.25
C ILE A 712 4.24 37.15 2.37
N HIS A 713 4.66 36.92 3.60
CA HIS A 713 3.89 37.25 4.78
C HIS A 713 4.67 38.22 5.66
N ILE A 714 4.05 39.34 6.00
CA ILE A 714 4.62 40.31 6.92
C ILE A 714 4.03 40.04 8.30
N ILE A 715 4.90 39.88 9.28
CA ILE A 715 4.53 39.71 10.70
C ILE A 715 4.90 40.94 11.50
N GLY A 716 4.14 41.22 12.54
CA GLY A 716 4.45 42.32 13.48
C GLY A 716 5.80 42.15 14.15
N ASN A 717 6.35 43.25 14.67
CA ASN A 717 7.67 43.27 15.36
C ASN A 717 7.67 42.46 16.65
#